data_016d6d0597a3c8dd2006794d6788f564
#
_entry.id   016d6d0597a3c8dd2006794d6788f564
#
_cell.length_a   1.000
_cell.length_b   1.000
_cell.length_c   1.000
_cell.angle_alpha   90.00
_cell.angle_beta   90.00
_cell.angle_gamma   90.00
#
_symmetry.space_group_name_H-M   'P 1'
#
loop_
_entity.id
_entity.type
_entity.pdbx_description
1 polymer ?
#
loop_
_entity_poly.entity_id
_entity_poly.type
_entity_poly.pdbx_seq_one_letter_code
_entity_poly.pdbx_strand_id
1 'polypeptide(L)'
;MAEMIVPGTYIDVRSEGLISAGRIATGIVGVVGTAASGPIGEPVTLSGFASARDMFGPADDFRQPGDGSHPLTLVRALQFIYANGASTVIAVRLAGAGAAAADLALKAAGGETVAVVSAATPGTWGGALQVSVDAATDDLRIRGESHAQGFARLGYAPVLASAETQIRVQRGATRATRTLNTVSTRIVRAESVGLDAQNKYLLSAAGPATLVQAVASVNAVRVVDRASGAVVRAYADPNIVVGAGAPPQVGEVRIVPDTGELVFEATQMPKPAERVEADYAVGHAPPGPGQVLVSLWDGSLTFPAGEAPVQADGDTLIASYIVDRARCVQVTLGWHSTVERYTVPDGKLLATLINAGSRLANATADAANGGKLPKTGVADYLGTGSNTPGSDGADASPGDYAAALESLDNMLVNIVHLAGQDSAHAADVLLGHLNATADTDHERIGVIGAAGHTVAQFKNHSLASDRVVLVAPGLKLADGSVLPAPYAAAAVTGLISSLAPQASLTNKPVAIPGLELSPNRGEQEQLIKANVLTIAEREGLRVVKGIGTSGEGTAFSSIPIRRIVDYAKYGVRSAANSYLGRLNNTRVRGALKATLDGLLTRMVDDEMLTGYQLEVTATRAQEIAGEVTVAMTIQPTFSIDYIRVVMVLK
;
A
#
# COMPACT_ATOMS: atom_id res chain seq x y z
N MET A 1 28.47 35.63 -33.16
CA MET A 1 29.03 34.81 -34.29
C MET A 1 30.50 35.10 -34.30
N ALA A 2 31.33 34.07 -34.12
CA ALA A 2 32.78 34.23 -34.27
C ALA A 2 33.07 34.50 -35.76
N GLU A 3 33.85 35.56 -36.02
CA GLU A 3 34.22 35.96 -37.39
C GLU A 3 35.13 34.90 -37.99
N MET A 4 34.72 34.32 -39.12
CA MET A 4 35.49 33.25 -39.82
C MET A 4 36.64 33.86 -40.60
N ILE A 5 37.85 33.99 -40.01
CA ILE A 5 39.01 34.66 -40.61
C ILE A 5 39.95 33.68 -41.31
N VAL A 6 39.90 32.38 -41.00
CA VAL A 6 40.77 31.36 -41.56
C VAL A 6 39.98 30.35 -42.39
N PRO A 7 40.39 30.00 -43.64
CA PRO A 7 39.72 28.93 -44.40
C PRO A 7 39.82 27.59 -43.67
N GLY A 8 38.62 27.03 -43.33
CA GLY A 8 38.50 25.74 -42.62
C GLY A 8 37.04 25.29 -42.53
N THR A 9 36.81 24.03 -42.17
CA THR A 9 35.47 23.48 -41.97
C THR A 9 35.02 23.86 -40.55
N TYR A 10 34.04 24.72 -40.43
CA TYR A 10 33.44 25.10 -39.15
C TYR A 10 32.18 24.25 -38.92
N ILE A 11 32.18 23.40 -37.90
CA ILE A 11 31.05 22.58 -37.50
C ILE A 11 30.34 23.27 -36.35
N ASP A 12 29.18 23.88 -36.63
CA ASP A 12 28.30 24.44 -35.60
C ASP A 12 27.28 23.36 -35.23
N VAL A 13 27.49 22.68 -34.12
CA VAL A 13 26.56 21.66 -33.59
C VAL A 13 25.42 22.36 -32.88
N ARG A 14 24.32 22.55 -33.58
CA ARG A 14 23.08 23.05 -32.99
C ARG A 14 22.21 21.86 -32.55
N SER A 15 21.84 21.82 -31.30
CA SER A 15 20.95 20.82 -30.72
C SER A 15 19.45 21.02 -31.13
N GLU A 16 19.16 21.87 -32.07
CA GLU A 16 17.82 22.11 -32.60
C GLU A 16 17.48 21.02 -33.64
N GLY A 17 16.73 20.02 -33.24
CA GLY A 17 16.14 19.04 -34.16
C GLY A 17 16.43 17.56 -33.86
N LEU A 18 17.22 17.22 -32.88
CA LEU A 18 17.40 15.83 -32.42
C LEU A 18 16.39 15.47 -31.35
N ILE A 19 15.10 15.52 -31.68
CA ILE A 19 14.06 14.89 -30.86
C ILE A 19 13.96 13.45 -31.37
N SER A 20 14.62 12.53 -30.65
CA SER A 20 14.42 11.10 -30.86
C SER A 20 13.14 10.71 -30.13
N ALA A 21 12.17 10.15 -30.85
CA ALA A 21 11.07 9.44 -30.21
C ALA A 21 11.68 8.32 -29.36
N GLY A 22 11.43 8.34 -28.02
CA GLY A 22 11.89 7.31 -27.11
C GLY A 22 11.39 5.92 -27.52
N ARG A 23 11.96 4.86 -26.93
CA ARG A 23 11.44 3.50 -27.09
C ARG A 23 10.00 3.45 -26.58
N ILE A 24 9.06 3.02 -27.41
CA ILE A 24 7.65 2.84 -27.06
C ILE A 24 7.51 1.47 -26.39
N ALA A 25 6.94 1.46 -25.19
CA ALA A 25 6.62 0.19 -24.54
C ALA A 25 5.44 -0.49 -25.26
N THR A 26 5.59 -1.79 -25.54
CA THR A 26 4.63 -2.56 -26.36
C THR A 26 4.09 -3.80 -25.68
N GLY A 27 4.56 -4.09 -24.47
CA GLY A 27 4.23 -5.33 -23.76
C GLY A 27 3.69 -5.12 -22.36
N ILE A 28 3.20 -3.91 -21.99
CA ILE A 28 2.62 -3.67 -20.69
C ILE A 28 1.22 -4.28 -20.65
N VAL A 29 0.99 -5.17 -19.67
CA VAL A 29 -0.26 -5.88 -19.48
C VAL A 29 -1.06 -5.24 -18.35
N GLY A 30 -2.32 -4.92 -18.58
CA GLY A 30 -3.32 -4.60 -17.57
C GLY A 30 -4.14 -5.85 -17.25
N VAL A 31 -4.22 -6.20 -15.98
CA VAL A 31 -5.00 -7.37 -15.53
C VAL A 31 -5.94 -6.96 -14.41
N VAL A 32 -7.21 -7.32 -14.57
CA VAL A 32 -8.25 -7.04 -13.58
C VAL A 32 -8.84 -8.36 -13.07
N GLY A 33 -8.99 -8.51 -11.76
CA GLY A 33 -9.56 -9.76 -11.18
C GLY A 33 -9.67 -9.72 -9.66
N THR A 34 -10.27 -10.78 -9.12
CA THR A 34 -10.46 -10.98 -7.67
C THR A 34 -9.21 -11.58 -7.02
N ALA A 35 -8.91 -11.18 -5.79
CA ALA A 35 -7.76 -11.69 -5.03
C ALA A 35 -8.04 -11.69 -3.53
N ALA A 36 -7.29 -12.47 -2.76
CA ALA A 36 -7.44 -12.61 -1.32
C ALA A 36 -7.04 -11.33 -0.54
N SER A 37 -6.03 -10.60 -1.02
CA SER A 37 -5.49 -9.42 -0.35
C SER A 37 -5.12 -8.33 -1.36
N GLY A 38 -4.67 -7.18 -0.89
CA GLY A 38 -4.26 -6.05 -1.72
C GLY A 38 -5.33 -4.97 -1.86
N PRO A 39 -4.97 -3.76 -2.30
CA PRO A 39 -5.90 -2.65 -2.46
C PRO A 39 -6.94 -2.94 -3.54
N ILE A 40 -8.19 -2.54 -3.30
CA ILE A 40 -9.30 -2.71 -4.24
C ILE A 40 -9.42 -1.45 -5.10
N GLY A 41 -9.52 -1.65 -6.44
CA GLY A 41 -9.70 -0.57 -7.41
C GLY A 41 -8.44 0.25 -7.69
N GLU A 42 -7.32 -0.05 -7.05
CA GLU A 42 -6.06 0.68 -7.24
C GLU A 42 -5.10 -0.11 -8.15
N PRO A 43 -4.57 0.52 -9.21
CA PRO A 43 -3.58 -0.10 -10.07
C PRO A 43 -2.24 -0.31 -9.37
N VAL A 44 -1.76 -1.54 -9.34
CA VAL A 44 -0.46 -1.91 -8.76
C VAL A 44 0.47 -2.39 -9.85
N THR A 45 1.62 -1.74 -10.00
CA THR A 45 2.66 -2.20 -10.95
C THR A 45 3.47 -3.33 -10.32
N LEU A 46 3.50 -4.46 -10.99
CA LEU A 46 4.18 -5.68 -10.56
C LEU A 46 5.42 -5.94 -11.42
N SER A 47 6.51 -6.33 -10.79
CA SER A 47 7.78 -6.69 -11.44
C SER A 47 7.97 -8.19 -11.65
N GLY A 48 7.08 -9.03 -11.10
CA GLY A 48 7.16 -10.49 -11.22
C GLY A 48 6.09 -11.20 -10.40
N PHE A 49 5.98 -12.52 -10.59
CA PHE A 49 4.97 -13.35 -9.92
C PHE A 49 5.15 -13.39 -8.39
N ALA A 50 6.38 -13.33 -7.88
CA ALA A 50 6.61 -13.24 -6.44
C ALA A 50 5.97 -11.99 -5.85
N SER A 51 6.18 -10.82 -6.48
CA SER A 51 5.55 -9.56 -6.07
C SER A 51 4.01 -9.62 -6.14
N ALA A 52 3.46 -10.35 -7.12
CA ALA A 52 2.01 -10.57 -7.21
C ALA A 52 1.48 -11.36 -6.01
N ARG A 53 2.15 -12.42 -5.60
CA ARG A 53 1.78 -13.22 -4.43
C ARG A 53 1.92 -12.45 -3.12
N ASP A 54 2.97 -11.68 -3.00
CA ASP A 54 3.18 -10.86 -1.79
C ASP A 54 2.10 -9.78 -1.63
N MET A 55 1.60 -9.23 -2.74
CA MET A 55 0.57 -8.19 -2.73
C MET A 55 -0.85 -8.75 -2.63
N PHE A 56 -1.17 -9.75 -3.44
CA PHE A 56 -2.53 -10.23 -3.66
C PHE A 56 -2.84 -11.58 -3.00
N GLY A 57 -1.86 -12.17 -2.33
CA GLY A 57 -1.99 -13.45 -1.66
C GLY A 57 -1.72 -14.66 -2.58
N PRO A 58 -2.01 -15.88 -2.11
CA PRO A 58 -1.80 -17.09 -2.89
C PRO A 58 -2.74 -17.19 -4.10
N ALA A 59 -2.36 -18.00 -5.08
CA ALA A 59 -3.29 -18.39 -6.14
C ALA A 59 -4.34 -19.35 -5.58
N ASP A 60 -5.59 -19.13 -5.94
CA ASP A 60 -6.68 -20.04 -5.61
C ASP A 60 -6.43 -21.43 -6.23
N ASP A 61 -6.71 -22.49 -5.49
CA ASP A 61 -6.55 -23.87 -5.96
C ASP A 61 -7.79 -24.43 -6.68
N PHE A 62 -8.92 -23.74 -6.63
CA PHE A 62 -10.21 -24.13 -7.22
C PHE A 62 -10.72 -25.51 -6.80
N ARG A 63 -10.22 -26.08 -5.69
CA ARG A 63 -10.51 -27.44 -5.25
C ARG A 63 -11.63 -27.55 -4.24
N GLN A 64 -12.18 -26.44 -3.75
CA GLN A 64 -13.25 -26.43 -2.76
C GLN A 64 -14.58 -25.99 -3.37
N PRO A 65 -15.25 -26.86 -4.13
CA PRO A 65 -16.63 -26.59 -4.52
C PRO A 65 -17.52 -26.78 -3.29
N GLY A 66 -18.19 -25.72 -2.86
CA GLY A 66 -19.26 -25.81 -1.88
C GLY A 66 -19.01 -25.27 -0.48
N ASP A 67 -17.89 -24.61 -0.21
CA ASP A 67 -17.66 -23.85 1.03
C ASP A 67 -18.23 -22.43 0.97
N GLY A 68 -18.84 -22.04 -0.15
CA GLY A 68 -19.35 -20.68 -0.40
C GLY A 68 -18.26 -19.67 -0.77
N SER A 69 -17.02 -20.13 -0.94
CA SER A 69 -15.94 -19.25 -1.43
C SER A 69 -16.01 -19.13 -2.94
N HIS A 70 -15.96 -17.90 -3.42
CA HIS A 70 -15.91 -17.60 -4.85
C HIS A 70 -14.47 -17.72 -5.35
N PRO A 71 -14.25 -18.23 -6.59
CA PRO A 71 -12.90 -18.35 -7.14
C PRO A 71 -12.19 -17.00 -7.19
N LEU A 72 -10.98 -16.95 -6.64
CA LEU A 72 -10.11 -15.77 -6.69
C LEU A 72 -9.23 -15.88 -7.94
N THR A 73 -9.45 -15.02 -8.90
CA THR A 73 -9.01 -15.21 -10.28
C THR A 73 -7.65 -14.56 -10.61
N LEU A 74 -7.33 -13.42 -9.98
CA LEU A 74 -6.23 -12.55 -10.37
C LEU A 74 -4.86 -13.26 -10.29
N VAL A 75 -4.53 -13.84 -9.14
CA VAL A 75 -3.19 -14.41 -8.90
C VAL A 75 -2.94 -15.64 -9.78
N ARG A 76 -3.98 -16.44 -10.03
CA ARG A 76 -3.90 -17.57 -10.95
C ARG A 76 -3.66 -17.11 -12.39
N ALA A 77 -4.35 -16.07 -12.85
CA ALA A 77 -4.11 -15.48 -14.17
C ALA A 77 -2.69 -14.90 -14.28
N LEU A 78 -2.23 -14.17 -13.26
CA LEU A 78 -0.87 -13.63 -13.21
C LEU A 78 0.20 -14.72 -13.26
N GLN A 79 -0.04 -15.89 -12.67
CA GLN A 79 0.86 -17.04 -12.77
C GLN A 79 1.10 -17.44 -14.24
N PHE A 80 0.04 -17.57 -15.05
CA PHE A 80 0.16 -17.94 -16.44
C PHE A 80 0.72 -16.79 -17.30
N ILE A 81 0.38 -15.55 -16.99
CA ILE A 81 0.91 -14.37 -17.68
C ILE A 81 2.44 -14.30 -17.52
N TYR A 82 2.95 -14.42 -16.30
CA TYR A 82 4.40 -14.38 -16.03
C TYR A 82 5.12 -15.63 -16.54
N ALA A 83 4.52 -16.82 -16.47
CA ALA A 83 5.08 -18.03 -17.01
C ALA A 83 5.32 -17.96 -18.54
N ASN A 84 4.56 -17.10 -19.23
CA ASN A 84 4.67 -16.88 -20.67
C ASN A 84 5.44 -15.58 -21.03
N GLY A 85 6.21 -15.02 -20.09
CA GLY A 85 7.25 -14.04 -20.36
C GLY A 85 6.84 -12.57 -20.26
N ALA A 86 5.71 -12.25 -19.63
CA ALA A 86 5.39 -10.86 -19.30
C ALA A 86 6.42 -10.27 -18.34
N SER A 87 6.84 -9.04 -18.58
CA SER A 87 7.82 -8.33 -17.76
C SER A 87 7.19 -7.26 -16.87
N THR A 88 6.26 -6.50 -17.40
CA THR A 88 5.58 -5.42 -16.69
C THR A 88 4.08 -5.66 -16.72
N VAL A 89 3.49 -5.80 -15.55
CA VAL A 89 2.06 -6.01 -15.39
C VAL A 89 1.50 -4.96 -14.42
N ILE A 90 0.40 -4.35 -14.79
CA ILE A 90 -0.40 -3.48 -13.94
C ILE A 90 -1.64 -4.28 -13.55
N ALA A 91 -1.71 -4.66 -12.29
CA ALA A 91 -2.81 -5.46 -11.78
C ALA A 91 -3.77 -4.61 -10.95
N VAL A 92 -5.06 -4.82 -11.14
CA VAL A 92 -6.13 -4.18 -10.36
C VAL A 92 -6.94 -5.26 -9.70
N ARG A 93 -6.93 -5.26 -8.36
CA ARG A 93 -7.84 -6.09 -7.59
C ARG A 93 -9.22 -5.48 -7.58
N LEU A 94 -10.23 -6.30 -7.82
CA LEU A 94 -11.61 -5.97 -7.54
C LEU A 94 -12.20 -6.94 -6.51
N ALA A 95 -13.32 -6.59 -5.92
CA ALA A 95 -14.10 -7.47 -5.05
C ALA A 95 -15.59 -7.20 -5.28
N GLY A 96 -16.37 -8.23 -5.17
CA GLY A 96 -17.83 -8.11 -5.23
C GLY A 96 -18.42 -7.49 -3.96
N ALA A 97 -19.73 -7.32 -3.96
CA ALA A 97 -20.45 -6.73 -2.83
C ALA A 97 -20.22 -7.51 -1.52
N GLY A 98 -20.11 -6.79 -0.40
CA GLY A 98 -19.92 -7.41 0.92
C GLY A 98 -18.50 -7.80 1.26
N ALA A 99 -17.48 -7.41 0.48
CA ALA A 99 -16.10 -7.57 0.87
C ALA A 99 -15.80 -6.72 2.13
N ALA A 100 -15.19 -7.34 3.15
CA ALA A 100 -14.96 -6.72 4.45
C ALA A 100 -13.55 -7.06 4.97
N ALA A 101 -12.93 -6.09 5.64
CA ALA A 101 -11.71 -6.34 6.40
C ALA A 101 -12.07 -6.98 7.75
N ALA A 102 -11.31 -7.98 8.16
CA ALA A 102 -11.42 -8.52 9.51
C ALA A 102 -10.97 -7.46 10.53
N ASP A 103 -11.63 -7.37 11.67
CA ASP A 103 -11.24 -6.46 12.74
C ASP A 103 -11.11 -7.16 14.10
N LEU A 104 -10.49 -6.46 15.06
CA LEU A 104 -10.40 -6.86 16.46
C LEU A 104 -10.45 -5.62 17.34
N ALA A 105 -11.42 -5.57 18.23
CA ALA A 105 -11.52 -4.52 19.24
C ALA A 105 -10.60 -4.83 20.42
N LEU A 106 -9.55 -4.04 20.60
CA LEU A 106 -8.68 -4.07 21.78
C LEU A 106 -9.37 -3.32 22.92
N LYS A 107 -9.42 -3.97 24.09
CA LYS A 107 -10.13 -3.44 25.27
C LYS A 107 -9.15 -3.05 26.36
N ALA A 108 -9.55 -2.05 27.18
CA ALA A 108 -8.90 -1.76 28.45
C ALA A 108 -9.20 -2.84 29.50
N ALA A 109 -8.53 -2.78 30.65
CA ALA A 109 -8.79 -3.69 31.78
C ALA A 109 -10.24 -3.63 32.28
N GLY A 110 -10.92 -2.48 32.13
CA GLY A 110 -12.33 -2.28 32.47
C GLY A 110 -13.32 -2.83 31.44
N GLY A 111 -12.86 -3.33 30.29
CA GLY A 111 -13.70 -3.91 29.25
C GLY A 111 -14.10 -2.93 28.11
N GLU A 112 -13.78 -1.65 28.25
CA GLU A 112 -14.09 -0.64 27.21
C GLU A 112 -13.15 -0.78 26.02
N THR A 113 -13.64 -0.60 24.81
CA THR A 113 -12.80 -0.57 23.60
C THR A 113 -11.87 0.63 23.60
N VAL A 114 -10.59 0.42 23.38
CA VAL A 114 -9.57 1.49 23.28
C VAL A 114 -9.15 1.77 21.84
N ALA A 115 -9.10 0.73 21.03
CA ALA A 115 -8.83 0.83 19.60
C ALA A 115 -9.43 -0.38 18.88
N VAL A 116 -9.73 -0.21 17.61
CA VAL A 116 -10.09 -1.29 16.69
C VAL A 116 -8.95 -1.44 15.69
N VAL A 117 -8.37 -2.62 15.61
CA VAL A 117 -7.35 -2.99 14.62
C VAL A 117 -8.07 -3.75 13.52
N SER A 118 -7.93 -3.31 12.28
CA SER A 118 -8.55 -3.93 11.11
C SER A 118 -7.47 -4.37 10.12
N ALA A 119 -7.68 -5.47 9.40
CA ALA A 119 -6.80 -5.87 8.31
C ALA A 119 -6.62 -4.71 7.31
N ALA A 120 -5.42 -4.55 6.75
CA ALA A 120 -5.09 -3.44 5.85
C ALA A 120 -6.00 -3.39 4.61
N THR A 121 -6.49 -4.55 4.18
CA THR A 121 -7.40 -4.67 3.02
C THR A 121 -8.49 -5.69 3.32
N PRO A 122 -9.69 -5.55 2.72
CA PRO A 122 -10.74 -6.56 2.81
C PRO A 122 -10.27 -7.92 2.33
N GLY A 123 -10.88 -8.98 2.87
CA GLY A 123 -10.61 -10.35 2.48
C GLY A 123 -10.53 -11.29 3.66
N THR A 124 -10.72 -12.57 3.39
CA THR A 124 -10.64 -13.66 4.39
C THR A 124 -9.25 -13.82 5.00
N TRP A 125 -8.20 -13.33 4.30
CA TRP A 125 -6.81 -13.36 4.78
C TRP A 125 -6.62 -12.68 6.14
N GLY A 126 -7.42 -11.62 6.39
CA GLY A 126 -7.36 -10.88 7.64
C GLY A 126 -7.67 -11.76 8.86
N GLY A 127 -8.50 -12.79 8.70
CA GLY A 127 -8.78 -13.77 9.74
C GLY A 127 -7.58 -14.65 10.17
N ALA A 128 -6.49 -14.63 9.39
CA ALA A 128 -5.24 -15.28 9.75
C ALA A 128 -4.22 -14.32 10.42
N LEU A 129 -4.54 -13.04 10.55
CA LEU A 129 -3.70 -12.06 11.21
C LEU A 129 -3.91 -12.13 12.72
N GLN A 130 -2.84 -12.47 13.43
CA GLN A 130 -2.83 -12.56 14.89
C GLN A 130 -2.45 -11.22 15.51
N VAL A 131 -3.14 -10.86 16.58
CA VAL A 131 -2.82 -9.71 17.43
C VAL A 131 -2.55 -10.21 18.84
N SER A 132 -1.38 -9.89 19.40
CA SER A 132 -1.11 -10.09 20.82
C SER A 132 -0.82 -8.77 21.52
N VAL A 133 -1.17 -8.72 22.81
CA VAL A 133 -0.92 -7.58 23.69
C VAL A 133 -0.22 -8.08 24.93
N ASP A 134 1.05 -7.75 25.04
CA ASP A 134 1.92 -8.18 26.13
C ASP A 134 2.45 -6.99 26.93
N ALA A 135 3.05 -7.22 28.10
CA ALA A 135 3.77 -6.18 28.81
C ALA A 135 4.94 -5.68 27.95
N ALA A 136 5.15 -4.37 27.91
CA ALA A 136 6.26 -3.81 27.16
C ALA A 136 7.61 -4.25 27.73
N THR A 137 8.52 -4.67 26.87
CA THR A 137 9.89 -5.04 27.23
C THR A 137 10.85 -3.86 27.20
N ASP A 138 10.54 -2.87 26.35
CA ASP A 138 11.36 -1.69 26.10
C ASP A 138 10.62 -0.41 26.46
N ASP A 139 11.38 0.60 26.89
CA ASP A 139 10.86 1.92 27.17
C ASP A 139 10.48 2.62 25.86
N LEU A 140 9.37 3.36 25.87
CA LEU A 140 8.88 4.04 24.70
C LEU A 140 9.61 5.37 24.49
N ARG A 141 10.22 5.53 23.31
CA ARG A 141 10.85 6.80 22.90
C ARG A 141 9.90 7.63 22.03
N ILE A 142 9.51 8.77 22.58
CA ILE A 142 8.75 9.79 21.86
C ILE A 142 9.74 10.77 21.22
N ARG A 143 9.63 11.02 19.94
CA ARG A 143 10.51 11.94 19.20
C ARG A 143 9.70 13.00 18.47
N GLY A 144 9.96 14.25 18.83
CA GLY A 144 9.37 15.39 18.13
C GLY A 144 7.87 15.52 18.28
N GLU A 145 7.30 15.06 19.42
CA GLU A 145 5.90 15.30 19.74
C GLU A 145 5.61 16.80 19.68
N SER A 146 4.61 17.19 18.91
CA SER A 146 4.31 18.60 18.65
C SER A 146 2.97 18.99 19.25
N HIS A 147 2.96 20.03 20.08
CA HIS A 147 1.79 20.62 20.71
C HIS A 147 1.61 22.05 20.23
N ALA A 148 0.47 22.35 19.62
CA ALA A 148 0.04 23.72 19.29
C ALA A 148 -0.80 24.33 20.39
N GLN A 149 -1.16 23.56 21.40
CA GLN A 149 -1.94 23.95 22.60
C GLN A 149 -1.65 22.97 23.74
N GLY A 150 -2.05 23.31 24.96
CA GLY A 150 -1.87 22.42 26.10
C GLY A 150 -0.42 22.29 26.55
N PHE A 151 0.36 23.36 26.51
CA PHE A 151 1.81 23.38 26.79
C PHE A 151 2.22 23.04 28.22
N ALA A 152 1.26 22.84 29.12
CA ALA A 152 1.57 22.55 30.50
C ALA A 152 1.94 21.10 30.79
N ARG A 153 1.84 20.21 29.78
CA ARG A 153 2.05 18.78 30.00
C ARG A 153 2.52 18.08 28.71
N LEU A 154 3.37 17.07 28.85
CA LEU A 154 3.71 16.11 27.81
C LEU A 154 2.52 15.16 27.56
N GLY A 155 2.43 14.59 26.40
CA GLY A 155 1.35 13.69 26.01
C GLY A 155 1.31 12.39 26.83
N TYR A 156 2.48 11.91 27.26
CA TYR A 156 2.61 10.64 27.96
C TYR A 156 3.51 10.73 29.18
N ALA A 157 3.13 9.98 30.21
CA ALA A 157 3.86 9.88 31.48
C ALA A 157 3.63 8.51 32.14
N PRO A 158 4.49 8.04 33.07
CA PRO A 158 5.70 8.70 33.63
C PRO A 158 6.84 8.79 32.61
N VAL A 159 7.66 9.82 32.77
CA VAL A 159 8.84 10.08 31.94
C VAL A 159 10.08 9.57 32.67
N LEU A 160 10.99 8.93 31.94
CA LEU A 160 12.29 8.54 32.51
C LEU A 160 13.29 9.70 32.45
N ALA A 161 14.08 9.85 33.49
CA ALA A 161 15.18 10.80 33.50
C ALA A 161 16.20 10.38 32.42
N SER A 162 16.42 11.24 31.44
CA SER A 162 17.32 10.92 30.32
C SER A 162 17.93 12.19 29.75
N ALA A 163 19.18 12.11 29.32
CA ALA A 163 19.83 13.15 28.53
C ALA A 163 19.19 13.32 27.13
N GLU A 164 18.40 12.35 26.66
CA GLU A 164 17.63 12.42 25.42
C GLU A 164 16.39 13.31 25.56
N THR A 165 15.97 13.67 26.79
CA THR A 165 14.82 14.55 27.00
C THR A 165 15.15 15.96 26.51
N GLN A 166 14.41 16.41 25.52
CA GLN A 166 14.57 17.72 24.88
C GLN A 166 13.23 18.40 24.74
N ILE A 167 13.14 19.62 25.24
CA ILE A 167 11.97 20.49 25.06
C ILE A 167 12.40 21.69 24.22
N ARG A 168 11.69 21.92 23.14
CA ARG A 168 11.92 23.05 22.23
C ARG A 168 10.65 23.87 22.10
N VAL A 169 10.78 25.17 22.13
CA VAL A 169 9.70 26.11 21.86
C VAL A 169 9.96 26.78 20.53
N GLN A 170 9.06 26.64 19.59
CA GLN A 170 9.07 27.36 18.32
C GLN A 170 8.10 28.52 18.41
N ARG A 171 8.58 29.74 18.23
CA ARG A 171 7.76 30.95 18.26
C ARG A 171 7.01 31.12 16.93
N GLY A 172 5.70 31.31 16.99
CA GLY A 172 4.85 31.39 15.78
C GLY A 172 5.21 32.57 14.87
N ALA A 173 5.42 33.75 15.44
CA ALA A 173 5.71 34.97 14.68
C ALA A 173 7.04 34.95 13.92
N THR A 174 8.10 34.37 14.50
CA THR A 174 9.46 34.39 13.94
C THR A 174 9.90 33.04 13.41
N ARG A 175 9.18 31.95 13.71
CA ARG A 175 9.57 30.55 13.52
C ARG A 175 10.92 30.18 14.16
N ALA A 176 11.45 31.04 15.03
CA ALA A 176 12.68 30.77 15.77
C ALA A 176 12.41 29.62 16.77
N THR A 177 13.30 28.64 16.77
CA THR A 177 13.25 27.49 17.69
C THR A 177 14.28 27.68 18.78
N ARG A 178 13.85 27.65 20.05
CA ARG A 178 14.72 27.65 21.22
C ARG A 178 14.66 26.30 21.92
N THR A 179 15.79 25.67 22.13
CA THR A 179 15.90 24.50 22.99
C THR A 179 16.06 24.96 24.43
N LEU A 180 15.28 24.39 25.34
CA LEU A 180 15.36 24.65 26.77
C LEU A 180 16.19 23.57 27.46
N ASN A 181 16.98 23.94 28.43
CA ASN A 181 17.67 22.99 29.29
C ASN A 181 16.65 22.32 30.21
N THR A 182 16.51 21.00 30.11
CA THR A 182 15.56 20.26 30.94
C THR A 182 16.16 20.00 32.30
N VAL A 183 15.40 20.33 33.34
CA VAL A 183 15.60 19.86 34.69
C VAL A 183 14.42 18.98 35.07
N SER A 184 14.62 17.95 35.86
CA SER A 184 13.54 16.99 36.16
C SER A 184 13.35 16.80 37.65
N THR A 185 12.11 16.46 38.04
CA THR A 185 11.84 15.97 39.38
C THR A 185 12.53 14.64 39.58
N ARG A 186 12.84 14.31 40.83
CA ARG A 186 13.36 13.01 41.21
C ARG A 186 12.22 12.08 41.62
N ILE A 187 12.15 10.89 41.01
CA ILE A 187 11.22 9.84 41.44
C ILE A 187 11.96 8.91 42.39
N VAL A 188 11.36 8.66 43.54
CA VAL A 188 11.77 7.64 44.51
C VAL A 188 10.75 6.52 44.48
N ARG A 189 11.19 5.29 44.29
CA ARG A 189 10.33 4.12 44.23
C ARG A 189 10.64 3.12 45.35
N ALA A 190 9.57 2.55 45.91
CA ALA A 190 9.64 1.52 46.92
C ALA A 190 10.60 1.88 48.11
N GLU A 191 10.65 3.16 48.46
CA GLU A 191 11.39 3.57 49.63
C GLU A 191 10.81 2.93 50.88
N SER A 192 11.66 2.23 51.65
CA SER A 192 11.27 1.74 52.95
C SER A 192 11.29 2.89 53.98
N VAL A 193 10.13 3.36 54.33
CA VAL A 193 9.97 4.51 55.20
C VAL A 193 10.01 4.03 56.67
N GLY A 194 11.01 4.48 57.40
CA GLY A 194 11.18 4.18 58.82
C GLY A 194 10.55 5.26 59.74
N LEU A 195 10.46 4.93 61.01
CA LEU A 195 10.14 5.90 62.04
C LEU A 195 11.40 6.70 62.43
N ASP A 196 11.25 8.01 62.57
CA ASP A 196 12.27 8.88 63.13
C ASP A 196 12.33 8.81 64.68
N ALA A 197 13.20 9.58 65.28
CA ALA A 197 13.36 9.67 66.73
C ALA A 197 12.09 10.23 67.45
N GLN A 198 11.16 10.82 66.73
CA GLN A 198 9.89 11.34 67.16
C GLN A 198 8.71 10.43 66.87
N ASN A 199 8.95 9.19 66.43
CA ASN A 199 7.98 8.21 65.98
C ASN A 199 7.11 8.66 64.80
N LYS A 200 7.69 9.40 63.86
CA LYS A 200 7.05 9.85 62.63
C LYS A 200 7.62 9.09 61.41
N TYR A 201 6.76 8.71 60.46
CA TYR A 201 7.18 8.17 59.19
C TYR A 201 7.60 9.32 58.25
N LEU A 202 8.88 9.43 57.97
CA LEU A 202 9.42 10.49 57.12
C LEU A 202 9.99 9.94 55.80
N LEU A 203 9.61 10.53 54.67
CA LEU A 203 10.21 10.27 53.39
C LEU A 203 11.62 10.84 53.37
N SER A 204 12.65 10.00 53.03
CA SER A 204 14.04 10.37 53.20
C SER A 204 14.51 11.48 52.25
N ALA A 205 13.91 11.57 51.09
CA ALA A 205 14.25 12.60 50.10
C ALA A 205 13.60 13.97 50.38
N ALA A 206 12.71 14.04 51.39
CA ALA A 206 11.95 15.26 51.75
C ALA A 206 12.37 15.83 53.14
N GLY A 207 13.61 15.55 53.60
CA GLY A 207 14.09 15.99 54.89
C GLY A 207 14.33 17.50 55.01
N PRO A 208 14.35 18.07 56.25
CA PRO A 208 14.40 19.52 56.50
C PRO A 208 15.68 20.22 56.03
N ALA A 209 16.77 19.47 55.76
CA ALA A 209 18.04 20.06 55.28
C ALA A 209 18.07 20.37 53.78
N THR A 210 17.09 19.91 53.02
CA THR A 210 17.01 20.07 51.55
C THR A 210 15.82 20.85 51.11
N LEU A 211 15.21 21.60 52.01
CA LEU A 211 13.90 22.23 51.88
C LEU A 211 13.79 23.40 50.92
N VAL A 212 14.37 23.32 49.82
CA VAL A 212 13.87 24.08 48.66
C VAL A 212 12.85 23.25 47.86
N GLN A 213 12.53 22.01 48.32
CA GLN A 213 11.76 21.09 47.49
C GLN A 213 10.70 20.36 48.31
N ALA A 214 9.46 20.87 48.30
CA ALA A 214 8.31 20.14 48.80
C ALA A 214 8.12 18.82 48.01
N VAL A 215 7.55 17.81 48.65
CA VAL A 215 7.12 16.59 47.94
C VAL A 215 6.09 17.01 46.90
N ALA A 216 6.44 16.86 45.63
CA ALA A 216 5.62 17.32 44.53
C ALA A 216 4.37 16.46 44.35
N SER A 217 4.51 15.15 44.53
CA SER A 217 3.42 14.17 44.46
C SER A 217 3.86 12.85 45.06
N VAL A 218 2.90 12.11 45.64
CA VAL A 218 3.11 10.74 46.08
C VAL A 218 2.22 9.82 45.25
N ASN A 219 2.82 8.78 44.70
CA ASN A 219 2.15 7.88 43.81
C ASN A 219 1.40 6.78 44.51
N ALA A 220 2.05 6.18 45.52
CA ALA A 220 1.49 5.12 46.31
C ALA A 220 2.19 5.03 47.64
N VAL A 221 1.44 4.71 48.68
CA VAL A 221 1.96 4.28 49.99
C VAL A 221 1.43 2.89 50.25
N ARG A 222 2.33 1.98 50.59
CA ARG A 222 2.01 0.58 50.87
C ARG A 222 2.46 0.25 52.28
N VAL A 223 1.62 -0.46 53.04
CA VAL A 223 1.98 -1.13 54.29
C VAL A 223 2.17 -2.61 53.96
N VAL A 224 3.39 -3.12 54.18
CA VAL A 224 3.82 -4.43 53.73
C VAL A 224 4.22 -5.25 54.94
N ASP A 225 3.80 -6.50 55.00
CA ASP A 225 4.25 -7.43 56.06
C ASP A 225 5.76 -7.73 55.90
N ARG A 226 6.52 -7.60 56.94
CA ARG A 226 7.99 -7.73 56.93
C ARG A 226 8.47 -9.12 56.59
N ALA A 227 7.73 -10.15 56.99
CA ALA A 227 8.14 -11.53 56.86
C ALA A 227 7.80 -12.09 55.46
N SER A 228 6.60 -11.83 54.98
CA SER A 228 6.09 -12.35 53.69
C SER A 228 6.32 -11.43 52.49
N GLY A 229 6.54 -10.12 52.73
CA GLY A 229 6.57 -9.14 51.67
C GLY A 229 5.18 -8.84 51.06
N ALA A 230 4.11 -9.40 51.61
CA ALA A 230 2.76 -9.18 51.10
C ALA A 230 2.25 -7.77 51.46
N VAL A 231 1.56 -7.13 50.51
CA VAL A 231 0.90 -5.83 50.75
C VAL A 231 -0.32 -6.05 51.63
N VAL A 232 -0.29 -5.48 52.83
CA VAL A 232 -1.39 -5.54 53.81
C VAL A 232 -2.43 -4.44 53.54
N ARG A 233 -1.96 -3.22 53.22
CA ARG A 233 -2.76 -2.07 52.84
C ARG A 233 -2.04 -1.28 51.78
N ALA A 234 -2.79 -0.73 50.85
CA ALA A 234 -2.28 0.17 49.81
C ALA A 234 -3.17 1.45 49.74
N TYR A 235 -2.49 2.57 49.61
CA TYR A 235 -3.11 3.87 49.41
C TYR A 235 -2.62 4.42 48.05
N ALA A 236 -3.55 4.85 47.26
CA ALA A 236 -3.32 5.53 45.97
C ALA A 236 -4.34 6.67 45.84
N ASP A 237 -4.13 7.56 44.89
CA ASP A 237 -5.11 8.60 44.57
C ASP A 237 -6.52 8.00 44.34
N PRO A 238 -7.63 8.55 44.92
CA PRO A 238 -7.73 9.79 45.73
C PRO A 238 -7.46 9.63 47.22
N ASN A 239 -7.07 8.49 47.73
CA ASN A 239 -6.92 8.21 49.18
C ASN A 239 -5.57 8.73 49.76
N ILE A 240 -4.80 9.45 48.95
CA ILE A 240 -3.60 10.17 49.40
C ILE A 240 -3.93 11.64 49.50
N VAL A 241 -4.03 12.12 50.74
CA VAL A 241 -4.36 13.53 51.04
C VAL A 241 -3.07 14.33 51.22
N VAL A 242 -2.85 15.35 50.41
CA VAL A 242 -1.64 16.19 50.45
C VAL A 242 -1.95 17.49 51.17
N GLY A 243 -1.11 17.87 52.14
CA GLY A 243 -1.21 19.13 52.89
C GLY A 243 -1.23 18.97 54.39
N ALA A 244 -1.07 20.07 55.12
CA ALA A 244 -1.27 20.14 56.57
C ALA A 244 -2.78 20.21 56.91
N GLY A 245 -3.21 19.62 58.02
CA GLY A 245 -4.62 19.67 58.45
C GLY A 245 -5.00 18.58 59.47
N ALA A 246 -6.32 18.33 59.59
CA ALA A 246 -6.86 17.31 60.46
C ALA A 246 -6.34 15.90 60.10
N PRO A 247 -6.31 14.94 61.07
CA PRO A 247 -5.92 13.56 60.76
C PRO A 247 -6.71 12.99 59.58
N PRO A 248 -6.08 12.11 58.75
CA PRO A 248 -6.76 11.47 57.64
C PRO A 248 -7.90 10.56 58.10
N GLN A 249 -8.84 10.26 57.25
CA GLN A 249 -9.92 9.32 57.50
C GLN A 249 -9.44 7.86 57.38
N VAL A 250 -10.28 6.94 57.82
CA VAL A 250 -10.04 5.51 57.61
C VAL A 250 -9.95 5.22 56.11
N GLY A 251 -8.86 4.59 55.67
CA GLY A 251 -8.57 4.32 54.25
C GLY A 251 -7.75 5.41 53.57
N GLU A 252 -7.41 6.49 54.25
CA GLU A 252 -6.56 7.55 53.76
C GLU A 252 -5.19 7.60 54.41
N VAL A 253 -4.20 8.12 53.74
CA VAL A 253 -2.91 8.56 54.31
C VAL A 253 -2.68 10.03 53.91
N ARG A 254 -2.21 10.80 54.85
CA ARG A 254 -1.85 12.20 54.64
C ARG A 254 -0.35 12.36 54.48
N ILE A 255 0.03 13.22 53.56
CA ILE A 255 1.42 13.60 53.34
C ILE A 255 1.56 15.08 53.63
N VAL A 256 2.49 15.43 54.48
CA VAL A 256 2.86 16.81 54.77
C VAL A 256 4.02 17.18 53.83
N PRO A 257 3.78 18.01 52.79
CA PRO A 257 4.77 18.24 51.73
C PRO A 257 6.09 18.84 52.22
N ASP A 258 6.01 19.74 53.18
CA ASP A 258 7.18 20.50 53.67
C ASP A 258 8.14 19.62 54.51
N THR A 259 7.65 18.59 55.18
CA THR A 259 8.41 17.71 56.04
C THR A 259 8.60 16.31 55.43
N GLY A 260 7.76 15.93 54.50
CA GLY A 260 7.69 14.54 54.00
C GLY A 260 7.06 13.56 55.00
N GLU A 261 6.38 14.06 56.03
CA GLU A 261 5.73 13.21 57.05
C GLU A 261 4.51 12.49 56.45
N LEU A 262 4.46 11.16 56.65
CA LEU A 262 3.28 10.34 56.38
C LEU A 262 2.47 10.18 57.68
N VAL A 263 1.25 10.67 57.65
CA VAL A 263 0.30 10.58 58.78
C VAL A 263 -0.77 9.56 58.43
N PHE A 264 -0.88 8.52 59.25
CA PHE A 264 -1.92 7.50 59.12
C PHE A 264 -3.07 7.80 60.11
N GLU A 265 -4.27 7.36 59.78
CA GLU A 265 -5.36 7.32 60.73
C GLU A 265 -4.99 6.40 61.92
N ALA A 266 -5.42 6.75 63.14
CA ALA A 266 -4.97 6.11 64.41
C ALA A 266 -5.18 4.58 64.42
N THR A 267 -6.29 4.10 63.85
CA THR A 267 -6.58 2.66 63.79
C THR A 267 -5.80 1.92 62.70
N GLN A 268 -5.23 2.67 61.77
CA GLN A 268 -4.49 2.16 60.61
C GLN A 268 -2.98 2.39 60.70
N MET A 269 -2.48 2.79 61.87
CA MET A 269 -1.03 2.88 62.10
C MET A 269 -0.34 1.57 61.76
N PRO A 270 0.79 1.56 61.02
CA PRO A 270 1.56 0.36 60.75
C PRO A 270 2.00 -0.32 62.04
N LYS A 271 1.85 -1.67 62.11
CA LYS A 271 2.24 -2.49 63.23
C LYS A 271 3.76 -2.80 63.22
N PRO A 272 4.36 -3.24 64.36
CA PRO A 272 5.80 -3.56 64.40
C PRO A 272 6.25 -4.64 63.38
N ALA A 273 5.35 -5.56 63.01
CA ALA A 273 5.59 -6.56 62.00
C ALA A 273 5.42 -6.04 60.54
N GLU A 274 5.01 -4.82 60.38
CA GLU A 274 4.77 -4.17 59.09
C GLU A 274 5.87 -3.12 58.82
N ARG A 275 6.10 -2.83 57.54
CA ARG A 275 6.91 -1.70 57.06
C ARG A 275 6.09 -0.82 56.11
N VAL A 276 6.47 0.42 56.02
CA VAL A 276 5.87 1.35 55.07
C VAL A 276 6.79 1.44 53.88
N GLU A 277 6.22 1.32 52.67
CA GLU A 277 6.92 1.61 51.42
C GLU A 277 6.20 2.73 50.69
N ALA A 278 6.95 3.65 50.09
CA ALA A 278 6.38 4.77 49.34
C ALA A 278 7.04 4.96 47.98
N ASP A 279 6.19 5.25 47.00
CA ASP A 279 6.61 5.78 45.71
C ASP A 279 6.20 7.26 45.65
N TYR A 280 7.12 8.17 45.32
CA TYR A 280 6.83 9.60 45.27
C TYR A 280 7.79 10.37 44.40
N ALA A 281 7.37 11.58 43.98
CA ALA A 281 8.21 12.50 43.25
C ALA A 281 8.67 13.66 44.16
N VAL A 282 9.95 13.96 44.11
CA VAL A 282 10.51 15.12 44.83
C VAL A 282 10.57 16.28 43.85
N GLY A 283 10.03 17.44 44.26
CA GLY A 283 10.06 18.66 43.46
C GLY A 283 11.49 19.18 43.22
N HIS A 284 11.63 20.08 42.30
CA HIS A 284 12.85 20.81 42.01
C HIS A 284 12.63 22.30 42.26
N ALA A 285 13.68 23.07 42.51
CA ALA A 285 13.59 24.54 42.56
C ALA A 285 12.96 25.06 41.24
N PRO A 286 12.21 26.17 41.27
CA PRO A 286 11.67 26.76 40.05
C PRO A 286 12.74 26.90 38.99
N PRO A 287 12.43 26.59 37.72
CA PRO A 287 13.43 26.65 36.65
C PRO A 287 13.90 28.07 36.43
N GLY A 288 15.21 28.25 36.26
CA GLY A 288 15.80 29.53 35.87
C GLY A 288 15.60 29.83 34.38
N PRO A 289 15.99 31.05 33.96
CA PRO A 289 15.91 31.45 32.55
C PRO A 289 16.57 30.44 31.61
N GLY A 290 15.85 30.05 30.55
CA GLY A 290 16.33 29.05 29.59
C GLY A 290 16.19 27.60 30.02
N GLN A 291 15.55 27.35 31.15
CA GLN A 291 15.26 26.01 31.66
C GLN A 291 13.77 25.68 31.56
N VAL A 292 13.44 24.40 31.62
CA VAL A 292 12.08 23.89 31.82
C VAL A 292 12.14 22.74 32.82
N LEU A 293 11.28 22.79 33.82
CA LEU A 293 11.14 21.68 34.76
C LEU A 293 10.15 20.66 34.17
N VAL A 294 10.60 19.42 34.07
CA VAL A 294 9.81 18.28 33.63
C VAL A 294 9.48 17.40 34.84
N SER A 295 8.23 17.26 35.16
CA SER A 295 7.77 16.30 36.15
C SER A 295 7.85 14.88 35.56
N LEU A 296 8.75 14.07 36.07
CA LEU A 296 8.92 12.69 35.59
C LEU A 296 7.70 11.82 35.86
N TRP A 297 6.89 12.19 36.86
CA TRP A 297 5.73 11.38 37.26
C TRP A 297 4.53 11.56 36.33
N ASP A 298 4.12 12.80 36.10
CA ASP A 298 2.90 13.13 35.40
C ASP A 298 3.12 13.87 34.07
N GLY A 299 4.38 14.14 33.71
CA GLY A 299 4.74 14.83 32.49
C GLY A 299 4.45 16.33 32.48
N SER A 300 4.09 16.94 33.65
CA SER A 300 3.84 18.38 33.69
C SER A 300 5.11 19.19 33.45
N LEU A 301 4.92 20.33 32.79
CA LEU A 301 6.00 21.26 32.43
C LEU A 301 5.83 22.58 33.16
N THR A 302 6.89 23.04 33.81
CA THR A 302 6.94 24.38 34.43
C THR A 302 7.99 25.21 33.72
N PHE A 303 7.60 26.40 33.27
CA PHE A 303 8.46 27.35 32.58
C PHE A 303 8.77 28.54 33.48
N PRO A 304 9.92 29.21 33.31
CA PRO A 304 10.15 30.52 33.92
C PRO A 304 9.15 31.56 33.45
N ALA A 305 8.98 32.60 34.24
CA ALA A 305 8.09 33.69 33.87
C ALA A 305 8.44 34.30 32.50
N GLY A 306 7.48 34.40 31.61
CA GLY A 306 7.63 34.94 30.26
C GLY A 306 8.27 34.02 29.24
N GLU A 307 8.67 32.78 29.60
CA GLU A 307 9.28 31.81 28.67
C GLU A 307 8.30 30.72 28.21
N ALA A 308 7.18 30.54 28.85
CA ALA A 308 6.14 29.59 28.43
C ALA A 308 5.69 29.88 26.98
N PRO A 309 5.42 28.85 26.20
CA PRO A 309 4.79 29.06 24.89
C PRO A 309 3.38 29.66 25.04
N VAL A 310 2.99 30.53 24.09
CA VAL A 310 1.71 31.25 24.09
C VAL A 310 0.90 30.81 22.85
N GLN A 311 -0.25 30.22 23.10
CA GLN A 311 -1.10 29.69 22.00
C GLN A 311 -1.59 30.80 21.07
N ALA A 312 -1.94 31.97 21.63
CA ALA A 312 -2.43 33.10 20.85
C ALA A 312 -1.36 33.67 19.89
N ASP A 313 -0.09 33.45 20.17
CA ASP A 313 1.05 33.87 19.35
C ASP A 313 1.41 32.81 18.28
N GLY A 314 0.68 31.71 18.23
CA GLY A 314 0.96 30.58 17.32
C GLY A 314 2.20 29.78 17.68
N ASP A 315 2.63 29.82 18.95
CA ASP A 315 3.78 29.06 19.42
C ASP A 315 3.51 27.57 19.38
N THR A 316 4.56 26.78 19.19
CA THR A 316 4.52 25.30 19.21
C THR A 316 5.55 24.76 20.18
N LEU A 317 5.14 23.82 21.02
CA LEU A 317 6.04 23.03 21.86
C LEU A 317 6.40 21.74 21.14
N ILE A 318 7.70 21.44 21.07
CA ILE A 318 8.21 20.19 20.46
C ILE A 318 9.00 19.45 21.53
N ALA A 319 8.56 18.24 21.87
CA ALA A 319 9.14 17.43 22.94
C ALA A 319 9.69 16.09 22.41
N SER A 320 10.85 15.69 22.92
CA SER A 320 11.40 14.35 22.78
C SER A 320 11.74 13.83 24.18
N TYR A 321 11.29 12.63 24.52
CA TYR A 321 11.44 12.06 25.86
C TYR A 321 11.20 10.55 25.86
N ILE A 322 11.49 9.91 26.97
CA ILE A 322 11.33 8.45 27.14
C ILE A 322 10.22 8.20 28.16
N VAL A 323 9.24 7.39 27.78
CA VAL A 323 8.14 6.94 28.66
C VAL A 323 8.51 5.58 29.27
N ASP A 324 8.25 5.42 30.56
CA ASP A 324 8.51 4.18 31.31
C ASP A 324 7.67 3.03 30.74
N ARG A 325 8.34 1.94 30.38
CA ARG A 325 7.71 0.70 29.89
C ARG A 325 6.64 0.14 30.82
N ALA A 326 6.71 0.40 32.12
CA ALA A 326 5.71 -0.05 33.11
C ALA A 326 4.30 0.52 32.82
N ARG A 327 4.20 1.56 32.01
CA ARG A 327 2.94 2.20 31.55
C ARG A 327 2.67 1.95 30.08
N CYS A 328 3.38 1.02 29.48
CA CYS A 328 3.22 0.68 28.09
C CYS A 328 2.88 -0.81 27.94
N VAL A 329 2.26 -1.11 26.82
CA VAL A 329 2.11 -2.49 26.34
C VAL A 329 2.82 -2.63 24.99
N GLN A 330 3.20 -3.86 24.66
CA GLN A 330 3.66 -4.23 23.33
C GLN A 330 2.51 -4.90 22.58
N VAL A 331 2.04 -4.26 21.51
CA VAL A 331 1.09 -4.85 20.57
C VAL A 331 1.88 -5.44 19.42
N THR A 332 1.68 -6.73 19.17
CA THR A 332 2.33 -7.46 18.09
C THR A 332 1.30 -7.89 17.06
N LEU A 333 1.54 -7.56 15.80
CA LEU A 333 0.79 -8.03 14.66
C LEU A 333 1.61 -9.10 13.95
N GLY A 334 1.04 -10.29 13.76
CA GLY A 334 1.73 -11.43 13.13
C GLY A 334 0.93 -12.01 11.99
N TRP A 335 1.55 -12.15 10.81
CA TRP A 335 0.98 -12.83 9.65
C TRP A 335 2.09 -13.57 8.89
N HIS A 336 1.99 -14.91 8.84
CA HIS A 336 3.06 -15.76 8.32
C HIS A 336 4.42 -15.42 8.95
N SER A 337 5.40 -15.02 8.15
CA SER A 337 6.74 -14.63 8.60
C SER A 337 6.89 -13.16 8.94
N THR A 338 5.85 -12.35 8.69
CA THR A 338 5.88 -10.91 8.94
C THR A 338 5.38 -10.63 10.36
N VAL A 339 6.19 -9.92 11.13
CA VAL A 339 5.86 -9.54 12.51
C VAL A 339 6.16 -8.05 12.68
N GLU A 340 5.15 -7.30 13.11
CA GLU A 340 5.25 -5.88 13.46
C GLU A 340 5.01 -5.71 14.95
N ARG A 341 5.78 -4.84 15.62
CA ARG A 341 5.68 -4.59 17.06
C ARG A 341 5.56 -3.11 17.35
N TYR A 342 4.65 -2.78 18.25
CA TYR A 342 4.33 -1.41 18.63
C TYR A 342 4.30 -1.29 20.16
N THR A 343 5.23 -0.54 20.75
CA THR A 343 5.22 -0.20 22.17
C THR A 343 4.39 1.06 22.35
N VAL A 344 3.30 0.98 23.11
CA VAL A 344 2.33 2.06 23.21
C VAL A 344 1.76 2.20 24.64
N PRO A 345 1.49 3.45 25.09
CA PRO A 345 0.84 3.72 26.36
C PRO A 345 -0.69 3.76 26.24
N ASP A 346 -1.22 3.87 25.02
CA ASP A 346 -2.67 3.98 24.79
C ASP A 346 -3.07 3.57 23.35
N GLY A 347 -4.38 3.53 23.11
CA GLY A 347 -4.94 3.20 21.80
C GLY A 347 -4.77 4.32 20.76
N LYS A 348 -4.59 5.59 21.15
CA LYS A 348 -4.39 6.70 20.21
C LYS A 348 -3.03 6.61 19.55
N LEU A 349 -1.99 6.40 20.34
CA LEU A 349 -0.66 6.22 19.79
C LEU A 349 -0.58 4.93 18.99
N LEU A 350 -1.24 3.85 19.42
CA LEU A 350 -1.31 2.61 18.66
C LEU A 350 -1.88 2.86 17.25
N ALA A 351 -3.03 3.52 17.15
CA ALA A 351 -3.64 3.83 15.87
C ALA A 351 -2.73 4.72 14.99
N THR A 352 -2.07 5.70 15.60
CA THR A 352 -1.13 6.58 14.89
C THR A 352 0.04 5.79 14.30
N LEU A 353 0.66 4.90 15.08
CA LEU A 353 1.82 4.14 14.65
C LEU A 353 1.47 3.07 13.60
N ILE A 354 0.37 2.36 13.79
CA ILE A 354 -0.11 1.37 12.81
C ILE A 354 -0.40 2.07 11.47
N ASN A 355 -1.19 3.14 11.47
CA ASN A 355 -1.56 3.85 10.24
C ASN A 355 -0.37 4.54 9.55
N ALA A 356 0.70 4.86 10.29
CA ALA A 356 1.91 5.45 9.72
C ALA A 356 2.85 4.43 9.09
N GLY A 357 2.85 3.16 9.50
CA GLY A 357 3.90 2.24 9.10
C GLY A 357 3.53 0.78 8.91
N SER A 358 2.33 0.34 9.29
CA SER A 358 1.92 -1.04 9.12
C SER A 358 1.60 -1.36 7.65
N ARG A 359 1.98 -2.55 7.24
CA ARG A 359 1.54 -3.18 5.98
C ARG A 359 0.43 -4.20 6.20
N LEU A 360 0.21 -4.61 7.45
CA LEU A 360 -0.72 -5.68 7.81
C LEU A 360 -2.09 -5.14 8.23
N ALA A 361 -2.11 -3.97 8.88
CA ALA A 361 -3.34 -3.47 9.50
C ALA A 361 -3.47 -1.95 9.44
N ASN A 362 -4.70 -1.50 9.58
CA ASN A 362 -5.08 -0.15 9.96
C ASN A 362 -5.63 -0.17 11.38
N ALA A 363 -5.66 0.96 12.07
CA ALA A 363 -6.26 1.05 13.39
C ALA A 363 -7.02 2.35 13.58
N THR A 364 -8.11 2.28 14.36
CA THR A 364 -8.90 3.44 14.75
C THR A 364 -9.00 3.47 16.27
N ALA A 365 -8.55 4.56 16.87
CA ALA A 365 -8.70 4.76 18.32
C ALA A 365 -10.15 5.08 18.67
N ASP A 366 -10.63 4.55 19.79
CA ASP A 366 -11.94 4.93 20.32
C ASP A 366 -11.93 6.39 20.77
N ALA A 367 -12.99 7.15 20.44
CA ALA A 367 -13.03 8.57 20.70
C ALA A 367 -13.02 8.90 22.20
N ALA A 368 -13.69 8.09 23.03
CA ALA A 368 -13.83 8.31 24.48
C ALA A 368 -12.72 7.62 25.27
N ASN A 369 -12.34 6.42 24.88
CA ASN A 369 -11.45 5.55 25.65
C ASN A 369 -10.09 5.32 25.03
N GLY A 370 -9.81 5.88 23.86
CA GLY A 370 -8.54 5.69 23.15
C GLY A 370 -7.29 6.14 23.92
N GLY A 371 -7.44 6.99 24.93
CA GLY A 371 -6.38 7.37 25.88
C GLY A 371 -6.10 6.34 27.00
N LYS A 372 -6.82 5.21 27.03
CA LYS A 372 -6.59 4.13 27.99
C LYS A 372 -5.59 3.11 27.46
N LEU A 373 -4.92 2.41 28.38
CA LEU A 373 -3.97 1.34 28.07
C LEU A 373 -4.74 0.08 27.62
N PRO A 374 -4.38 -0.55 26.49
CA PRO A 374 -4.89 -1.87 26.12
C PRO A 374 -4.56 -2.93 27.19
N LYS A 375 -5.49 -3.85 27.45
CA LYS A 375 -5.30 -4.94 28.40
C LYS A 375 -4.28 -5.94 27.88
N THR A 376 -3.33 -6.35 28.73
CA THR A 376 -2.37 -7.43 28.42
C THR A 376 -3.00 -8.82 28.50
N GLY A 377 -2.32 -9.80 27.89
CA GLY A 377 -2.77 -11.20 27.86
C GLY A 377 -3.81 -11.47 26.78
N VAL A 378 -3.91 -10.60 25.78
CA VAL A 378 -4.68 -10.83 24.55
C VAL A 378 -3.79 -11.57 23.56
N ALA A 379 -4.32 -12.64 22.94
CA ALA A 379 -3.69 -13.34 21.82
C ALA A 379 -4.81 -13.92 20.95
N ASP A 380 -5.33 -13.10 20.05
CA ASP A 380 -6.48 -13.41 19.22
C ASP A 380 -6.20 -13.14 17.75
N TYR A 381 -7.02 -13.74 16.90
CA TYR A 381 -7.05 -13.45 15.47
C TYR A 381 -8.12 -12.40 15.17
N LEU A 382 -7.90 -11.59 14.12
CA LEU A 382 -8.93 -10.68 13.65
C LEU A 382 -10.21 -11.46 13.25
N GLY A 383 -11.36 -10.86 13.46
CA GLY A 383 -12.66 -11.46 13.14
C GLY A 383 -13.17 -12.46 14.17
N THR A 384 -12.46 -12.67 15.30
CA THR A 384 -12.90 -13.59 16.35
C THR A 384 -13.98 -12.98 17.23
N GLY A 385 -14.85 -13.82 17.78
CA GLY A 385 -15.90 -13.43 18.72
C GLY A 385 -16.99 -12.56 18.09
N SER A 386 -17.17 -11.36 18.61
CA SER A 386 -18.16 -10.37 18.12
C SER A 386 -17.60 -9.37 17.12
N ASN A 387 -16.33 -9.54 16.72
CA ASN A 387 -15.67 -8.68 15.75
C ASN A 387 -16.07 -9.04 14.33
N THR A 388 -15.86 -8.13 13.37
CA THR A 388 -16.19 -8.36 11.96
C THR A 388 -15.25 -9.38 11.34
N PRO A 389 -15.74 -10.52 10.82
CA PRO A 389 -14.89 -11.44 10.08
C PRO A 389 -14.50 -10.84 8.72
N GLY A 390 -13.31 -11.19 8.23
CA GLY A 390 -12.90 -10.86 6.87
C GLY A 390 -13.75 -11.59 5.82
N SER A 391 -14.03 -10.90 4.71
CA SER A 391 -14.80 -11.45 3.59
C SER A 391 -14.22 -11.02 2.26
N ASP A 392 -14.09 -11.94 1.31
CA ASP A 392 -13.70 -11.67 -0.07
C ASP A 392 -14.84 -11.07 -0.91
N GLY A 393 -16.06 -11.04 -0.38
CA GLY A 393 -17.26 -10.55 -1.04
C GLY A 393 -17.98 -11.62 -1.86
N ALA A 394 -19.07 -11.23 -2.50
CA ALA A 394 -19.80 -12.06 -3.45
C ALA A 394 -19.04 -12.18 -4.79
N ASP A 395 -19.58 -12.99 -5.73
CA ASP A 395 -19.08 -13.01 -7.10
C ASP A 395 -19.06 -11.61 -7.70
N ALA A 396 -17.94 -11.25 -8.31
CA ALA A 396 -17.79 -9.96 -8.94
C ALA A 396 -18.67 -9.88 -10.21
N SER A 397 -19.46 -8.83 -10.29
CA SER A 397 -20.35 -8.56 -11.42
C SER A 397 -19.58 -7.94 -12.62
N PRO A 398 -20.14 -7.96 -13.84
CA PRO A 398 -19.58 -7.20 -14.97
C PRO A 398 -19.39 -5.71 -14.66
N GLY A 399 -20.24 -5.10 -13.83
CA GLY A 399 -20.11 -3.73 -13.38
C GLY A 399 -18.87 -3.49 -12.51
N ASP A 400 -18.52 -4.43 -11.64
CA ASP A 400 -17.30 -4.35 -10.83
C ASP A 400 -16.04 -4.41 -11.70
N TYR A 401 -16.06 -5.26 -12.75
CA TYR A 401 -14.98 -5.30 -13.76
C TYR A 401 -14.89 -4.00 -14.56
N ALA A 402 -16.02 -3.40 -14.95
CA ALA A 402 -16.03 -2.11 -15.65
C ALA A 402 -15.42 -1.00 -14.79
N ALA A 403 -15.83 -0.88 -13.53
CA ALA A 403 -15.29 0.11 -12.59
C ALA A 403 -13.78 -0.08 -12.34
N ALA A 404 -13.31 -1.32 -12.23
CA ALA A 404 -11.91 -1.59 -12.07
C ALA A 404 -11.08 -1.26 -13.34
N LEU A 405 -11.65 -1.47 -14.53
CA LEU A 405 -11.00 -1.08 -15.80
C LEU A 405 -10.84 0.43 -15.95
N GLU A 406 -11.78 1.24 -15.45
CA GLU A 406 -11.68 2.72 -15.47
C GLU A 406 -10.39 3.21 -14.79
N SER A 407 -9.90 2.50 -13.77
CA SER A 407 -8.64 2.85 -13.12
C SER A 407 -7.42 2.73 -14.03
N LEU A 408 -7.53 2.00 -15.14
CA LEU A 408 -6.49 1.82 -16.15
C LEU A 408 -6.58 2.83 -17.31
N ASP A 409 -7.64 3.63 -17.43
CA ASP A 409 -7.93 4.45 -18.62
C ASP A 409 -6.75 5.35 -19.02
N ASN A 410 -6.19 6.05 -18.05
CA ASN A 410 -5.10 7.00 -18.26
C ASN A 410 -3.70 6.38 -18.10
N MET A 411 -3.60 5.07 -18.01
CA MET A 411 -2.33 4.37 -17.85
C MET A 411 -1.82 3.82 -19.17
N LEU A 412 -0.50 3.75 -19.30
CA LEU A 412 0.12 3.09 -20.45
C LEU A 412 -0.04 1.56 -20.29
N VAL A 413 -1.06 1.03 -20.95
CA VAL A 413 -1.36 -0.40 -21.05
C VAL A 413 -1.52 -0.75 -22.52
N ASN A 414 -0.87 -1.83 -22.96
CA ASN A 414 -0.95 -2.26 -24.36
C ASN A 414 -1.91 -3.46 -24.54
N ILE A 415 -2.04 -4.29 -23.51
CA ILE A 415 -2.82 -5.54 -23.54
C ILE A 415 -3.66 -5.61 -22.26
N VAL A 416 -4.95 -5.86 -22.39
CA VAL A 416 -5.87 -5.99 -21.24
C VAL A 416 -6.38 -7.41 -21.14
N HIS A 417 -6.41 -7.95 -19.92
CA HIS A 417 -6.97 -9.26 -19.62
C HIS A 417 -7.90 -9.21 -18.40
N LEU A 418 -9.08 -9.81 -18.49
CA LEU A 418 -10.01 -9.97 -17.39
C LEU A 418 -9.85 -11.36 -16.79
N ALA A 419 -9.23 -11.43 -15.63
CA ALA A 419 -8.88 -12.70 -15.00
C ALA A 419 -10.14 -13.52 -14.66
N GLY A 420 -10.16 -14.76 -15.13
CA GLY A 420 -11.26 -15.70 -14.88
C GLY A 420 -12.56 -15.43 -15.64
N GLN A 421 -12.64 -14.36 -16.44
CA GLN A 421 -13.85 -13.98 -17.18
C GLN A 421 -13.82 -14.48 -18.62
N ASP A 422 -14.92 -15.09 -19.06
CA ASP A 422 -15.10 -15.56 -20.42
C ASP A 422 -15.91 -14.59 -21.31
N SER A 423 -16.01 -14.94 -22.59
CA SER A 423 -16.69 -14.11 -23.58
C SER A 423 -18.20 -13.98 -23.37
N ALA A 424 -18.85 -14.88 -22.65
CA ALA A 424 -20.29 -14.78 -22.39
C ALA A 424 -20.59 -13.77 -21.27
N HIS A 425 -19.67 -13.61 -20.32
CA HIS A 425 -19.88 -12.80 -19.12
C HIS A 425 -19.28 -11.39 -19.22
N ALA A 426 -18.16 -11.21 -19.92
CA ALA A 426 -17.42 -9.96 -19.87
C ALA A 426 -16.95 -9.40 -21.22
N ALA A 427 -17.42 -9.96 -22.35
CA ALA A 427 -17.03 -9.45 -23.67
C ALA A 427 -17.44 -8.01 -23.90
N ASP A 428 -18.66 -7.63 -23.52
CA ASP A 428 -19.18 -6.27 -23.73
C ASP A 428 -18.43 -5.24 -22.86
N VAL A 429 -18.08 -5.61 -21.63
CA VAL A 429 -17.29 -4.78 -20.73
C VAL A 429 -15.89 -4.53 -21.31
N LEU A 430 -15.23 -5.60 -21.79
CA LEU A 430 -13.93 -5.49 -22.43
C LEU A 430 -13.98 -4.63 -23.70
N LEU A 431 -14.95 -4.85 -24.57
CA LEU A 431 -15.15 -4.07 -25.81
C LEU A 431 -15.41 -2.59 -25.51
N GLY A 432 -16.26 -2.30 -24.54
CA GLY A 432 -16.56 -0.95 -24.10
C GLY A 432 -15.29 -0.19 -23.69
N HIS A 433 -14.48 -0.82 -22.83
CA HIS A 433 -13.20 -0.26 -22.39
C HIS A 433 -12.20 -0.06 -23.56
N LEU A 434 -12.04 -1.06 -24.42
CA LEU A 434 -11.10 -0.97 -25.55
C LEU A 434 -11.48 0.13 -26.54
N ASN A 435 -12.77 0.34 -26.80
CA ASN A 435 -13.24 1.41 -27.66
C ASN A 435 -13.06 2.78 -27.01
N ALA A 436 -13.49 2.96 -25.77
CA ALA A 436 -13.36 4.21 -25.03
C ALA A 436 -11.89 4.65 -24.92
N THR A 437 -10.98 3.73 -24.63
CA THR A 437 -9.55 4.03 -24.53
C THR A 437 -8.91 4.29 -25.89
N ALA A 438 -9.38 3.65 -26.97
CA ALA A 438 -8.91 3.96 -28.32
C ALA A 438 -9.34 5.36 -28.80
N ASP A 439 -10.51 5.83 -28.37
CA ASP A 439 -11.02 7.17 -28.68
C ASP A 439 -10.26 8.26 -27.89
N THR A 440 -9.64 7.90 -26.77
CA THR A 440 -8.84 8.81 -25.93
C THR A 440 -7.33 8.62 -26.11
N ASP A 441 -6.89 8.10 -27.23
CA ASP A 441 -5.48 7.93 -27.60
C ASP A 441 -4.68 6.91 -26.77
N HIS A 442 -5.38 6.00 -26.08
CA HIS A 442 -4.80 4.92 -25.29
C HIS A 442 -5.14 3.54 -25.89
N GLU A 443 -4.78 3.36 -27.17
CA GLU A 443 -5.09 2.12 -27.89
C GLU A 443 -4.47 0.90 -27.24
N ARG A 444 -5.28 -0.13 -27.08
CA ARG A 444 -4.90 -1.43 -26.52
C ARG A 444 -5.67 -2.58 -27.14
N ILE A 445 -5.18 -3.79 -26.98
CA ILE A 445 -5.87 -5.02 -27.36
C ILE A 445 -6.34 -5.75 -26.10
N GLY A 446 -7.46 -6.48 -26.21
CA GLY A 446 -8.01 -7.32 -25.16
C GLY A 446 -7.85 -8.79 -25.48
N VAL A 447 -7.54 -9.61 -24.48
CA VAL A 447 -7.45 -11.07 -24.62
C VAL A 447 -8.44 -11.70 -23.64
N ILE A 448 -9.38 -12.51 -24.14
CA ILE A 448 -10.44 -13.11 -23.35
C ILE A 448 -10.60 -14.59 -23.71
N GLY A 449 -11.04 -15.41 -22.77
CA GLY A 449 -11.32 -16.82 -23.00
C GLY A 449 -12.71 -17.05 -23.61
N ALA A 450 -12.83 -18.06 -24.45
CA ALA A 450 -14.12 -18.49 -24.99
C ALA A 450 -14.98 -19.13 -23.88
N ALA A 451 -16.29 -18.92 -23.95
CA ALA A 451 -17.22 -19.53 -23.01
C ALA A 451 -17.48 -21.02 -23.35
N GLY A 452 -17.65 -21.83 -22.30
CA GLY A 452 -17.96 -23.26 -22.41
C GLY A 452 -16.74 -24.17 -22.44
N HIS A 453 -16.98 -25.46 -22.77
CA HIS A 453 -16.00 -26.56 -22.65
C HIS A 453 -15.89 -27.41 -23.92
N THR A 454 -16.66 -27.11 -24.98
CA THR A 454 -16.69 -27.87 -26.23
C THR A 454 -16.43 -26.98 -27.44
N VAL A 455 -15.93 -27.57 -28.53
CA VAL A 455 -15.71 -26.87 -29.80
C VAL A 455 -16.96 -26.16 -30.30
N ALA A 456 -18.13 -26.77 -30.12
CA ALA A 456 -19.41 -26.17 -30.53
C ALA A 456 -19.70 -24.89 -29.71
N GLN A 457 -19.47 -24.93 -28.40
CA GLN A 457 -19.64 -23.75 -27.52
C GLN A 457 -18.64 -22.67 -27.83
N PHE A 458 -17.35 -23.00 -27.98
CA PHE A 458 -16.30 -22.02 -28.28
C PHE A 458 -16.56 -21.23 -29.58
N LYS A 459 -17.22 -21.84 -30.57
CA LYS A 459 -17.60 -21.19 -31.82
C LYS A 459 -18.85 -20.30 -31.70
N ASN A 460 -19.63 -20.49 -30.66
CA ASN A 460 -20.89 -19.77 -30.49
C ASN A 460 -20.65 -18.41 -29.79
N HIS A 461 -20.08 -17.45 -30.54
CA HIS A 461 -19.85 -16.09 -30.09
C HIS A 461 -20.16 -15.08 -31.21
N SER A 462 -20.46 -13.85 -30.82
CA SER A 462 -20.74 -12.72 -31.74
C SER A 462 -19.61 -11.69 -31.82
N LEU A 463 -18.44 -12.02 -31.22
CA LEU A 463 -17.33 -11.09 -31.19
C LEU A 463 -16.76 -10.84 -32.60
N ALA A 464 -16.69 -9.57 -33.02
CA ALA A 464 -16.15 -9.13 -34.29
C ALA A 464 -15.42 -7.81 -34.09
N SER A 465 -14.20 -7.87 -33.53
CA SER A 465 -13.39 -6.68 -33.20
C SER A 465 -11.94 -6.90 -33.62
N ASP A 466 -11.33 -5.87 -34.15
CA ASP A 466 -9.91 -5.85 -34.50
C ASP A 466 -8.99 -5.69 -33.26
N ARG A 467 -9.59 -5.49 -32.07
CA ARG A 467 -8.90 -5.31 -30.81
C ARG A 467 -9.05 -6.48 -29.83
N VAL A 468 -9.84 -7.50 -30.16
CA VAL A 468 -10.10 -8.61 -29.26
C VAL A 468 -9.50 -9.92 -29.81
N VAL A 469 -8.83 -10.65 -28.93
CA VAL A 469 -8.33 -12.02 -29.15
C VAL A 469 -9.14 -12.97 -28.29
N LEU A 470 -9.84 -13.89 -28.90
CA LEU A 470 -10.65 -14.92 -28.26
C LEU A 470 -9.87 -16.24 -28.23
N VAL A 471 -9.65 -16.83 -27.06
CA VAL A 471 -8.77 -17.99 -26.86
C VAL A 471 -9.56 -19.20 -26.39
N ALA A 472 -9.30 -20.36 -26.97
CA ALA A 472 -9.77 -21.68 -26.54
C ALA A 472 -8.72 -22.77 -26.86
N PRO A 473 -8.80 -23.94 -26.23
CA PRO A 473 -9.63 -24.37 -25.11
C PRO A 473 -9.09 -23.91 -23.75
N GLY A 474 -9.71 -24.39 -22.66
CA GLY A 474 -9.23 -24.27 -21.30
C GLY A 474 -8.00 -25.13 -21.01
N LEU A 475 -7.51 -25.10 -19.77
CA LEU A 475 -6.29 -25.77 -19.32
C LEU A 475 -6.63 -27.01 -18.48
N LYS A 476 -5.73 -28.01 -18.53
CA LYS A 476 -5.72 -29.13 -17.61
C LYS A 476 -4.45 -29.09 -16.78
N LEU A 477 -4.58 -29.03 -15.47
CA LEU A 477 -3.46 -29.00 -14.55
C LEU A 477 -2.88 -30.41 -14.33
N ALA A 478 -1.66 -30.47 -13.75
CA ALA A 478 -0.97 -31.73 -13.50
C ALA A 478 -1.72 -32.68 -12.54
N ASP A 479 -2.54 -32.12 -11.64
CA ASP A 479 -3.37 -32.86 -10.73
C ASP A 479 -4.71 -33.35 -11.33
N GLY A 480 -4.94 -33.06 -12.62
CA GLY A 480 -6.14 -33.44 -13.35
C GLY A 480 -7.28 -32.41 -13.29
N SER A 481 -7.17 -31.37 -12.46
CA SER A 481 -8.17 -30.30 -12.40
C SER A 481 -8.20 -29.49 -13.71
N VAL A 482 -9.37 -28.94 -14.03
CA VAL A 482 -9.61 -28.20 -15.27
C VAL A 482 -9.83 -26.72 -14.92
N LEU A 483 -9.12 -25.86 -15.61
CA LEU A 483 -9.33 -24.42 -15.58
C LEU A 483 -9.99 -23.96 -16.88
N PRO A 484 -10.99 -23.09 -16.84
CA PRO A 484 -11.68 -22.62 -18.04
C PRO A 484 -10.77 -21.78 -18.95
N ALA A 485 -11.21 -21.55 -20.20
CA ALA A 485 -10.45 -20.87 -21.25
C ALA A 485 -9.87 -19.48 -20.89
N PRO A 486 -10.44 -18.66 -19.99
CA PRO A 486 -9.80 -17.45 -19.50
C PRO A 486 -8.35 -17.63 -19.00
N TYR A 487 -8.00 -18.76 -18.43
CA TYR A 487 -6.61 -19.00 -17.99
C TYR A 487 -5.67 -19.37 -19.15
N ALA A 488 -6.19 -19.97 -20.22
CA ALA A 488 -5.45 -20.09 -21.47
C ALA A 488 -5.25 -18.71 -22.13
N ALA A 489 -6.27 -17.84 -22.08
CA ALA A 489 -6.18 -16.45 -22.51
C ALA A 489 -5.13 -15.66 -21.69
N ALA A 490 -5.02 -15.90 -20.39
CA ALA A 490 -3.95 -15.33 -19.55
C ALA A 490 -2.57 -15.75 -20.05
N ALA A 491 -2.37 -17.04 -20.38
CA ALA A 491 -1.11 -17.52 -20.93
C ALA A 491 -0.78 -16.86 -22.29
N VAL A 492 -1.78 -16.75 -23.17
CA VAL A 492 -1.64 -16.05 -24.46
C VAL A 492 -1.34 -14.56 -24.26
N THR A 493 -1.94 -13.92 -23.28
CA THR A 493 -1.65 -12.51 -22.90
C THR A 493 -0.17 -12.33 -22.55
N GLY A 494 0.38 -13.20 -21.72
CA GLY A 494 1.80 -13.21 -21.39
C GLY A 494 2.70 -13.42 -22.62
N LEU A 495 2.32 -14.34 -23.50
CA LEU A 495 3.05 -14.61 -24.74
C LEU A 495 3.02 -13.38 -25.67
N ILE A 496 1.88 -12.74 -25.89
CA ILE A 496 1.78 -11.50 -26.69
C ILE A 496 2.66 -10.40 -26.09
N SER A 497 2.64 -10.25 -24.78
CA SER A 497 3.43 -9.25 -24.06
C SER A 497 4.94 -9.42 -24.26
N SER A 498 5.42 -10.65 -24.30
CA SER A 498 6.84 -11.00 -24.45
C SER A 498 7.38 -10.81 -25.88
N LEU A 499 6.50 -10.73 -26.86
CA LEU A 499 6.85 -10.65 -28.28
C LEU A 499 6.86 -9.20 -28.77
N ALA A 500 7.79 -8.91 -29.70
CA ALA A 500 7.77 -7.66 -30.45
C ALA A 500 6.46 -7.51 -31.24
N PRO A 501 6.00 -6.26 -31.55
CA PRO A 501 4.72 -6.04 -32.22
C PRO A 501 4.52 -6.80 -33.52
N GLN A 502 5.55 -6.92 -34.35
CA GLN A 502 5.54 -7.62 -35.64
C GLN A 502 5.61 -9.15 -35.51
N ALA A 503 5.97 -9.68 -34.36
CA ALA A 503 6.16 -11.12 -34.19
C ALA A 503 4.79 -11.83 -34.15
N SER A 504 4.60 -12.82 -35.03
CA SER A 504 3.39 -13.66 -35.06
C SER A 504 3.38 -14.65 -33.91
N LEU A 505 2.18 -14.91 -33.36
CA LEU A 505 1.94 -15.99 -32.41
C LEU A 505 1.85 -17.36 -33.08
N THR A 506 1.64 -17.42 -34.41
CA THR A 506 1.52 -18.68 -35.15
C THR A 506 2.69 -19.59 -34.85
N ASN A 507 2.42 -20.82 -34.45
CA ASN A 507 3.39 -21.86 -34.09
C ASN A 507 4.30 -21.52 -32.87
N LYS A 508 4.01 -20.49 -32.07
CA LYS A 508 4.79 -20.20 -30.86
C LYS A 508 4.41 -21.16 -29.74
N PRO A 509 5.39 -21.63 -28.94
CA PRO A 509 5.12 -22.45 -27.76
C PRO A 509 4.42 -21.63 -26.68
N VAL A 510 3.51 -22.28 -25.94
CA VAL A 510 2.80 -21.70 -24.80
C VAL A 510 3.17 -22.51 -23.56
N ALA A 511 3.65 -21.83 -22.52
CA ALA A 511 4.03 -22.47 -21.27
C ALA A 511 2.76 -22.73 -20.41
N ILE A 512 2.11 -23.84 -20.65
CA ILE A 512 0.91 -24.31 -19.92
C ILE A 512 1.04 -25.80 -19.63
N PRO A 513 0.43 -26.32 -18.55
CA PRO A 513 0.61 -27.71 -18.15
C PRO A 513 -0.09 -28.72 -19.06
N GLY A 514 -1.22 -28.36 -19.66
CA GLY A 514 -2.00 -29.20 -20.55
C GLY A 514 -3.26 -28.49 -21.04
N LEU A 515 -3.99 -29.14 -21.94
CA LEU A 515 -5.26 -28.63 -22.47
C LEU A 515 -6.43 -29.42 -21.91
N GLU A 516 -7.54 -28.75 -21.62
CA GLU A 516 -8.83 -29.35 -21.27
C GLU A 516 -9.35 -30.24 -22.40
N LEU A 517 -9.23 -29.76 -23.63
CA LEU A 517 -9.62 -30.41 -24.85
C LEU A 517 -8.47 -30.34 -25.87
N SER A 518 -8.10 -31.46 -26.49
CA SER A 518 -7.12 -31.50 -27.58
C SER A 518 -7.84 -31.53 -28.93
N PRO A 519 -8.07 -30.36 -29.57
CA PRO A 519 -8.84 -30.32 -30.83
C PRO A 519 -8.07 -31.00 -31.96
N ASN A 520 -8.74 -31.89 -32.68
CA ASN A 520 -8.24 -32.50 -33.89
C ASN A 520 -8.14 -31.48 -35.03
N ARG A 521 -7.49 -31.84 -36.16
CA ARG A 521 -7.25 -30.92 -37.29
C ARG A 521 -8.54 -30.25 -37.81
N GLY A 522 -9.63 -31.04 -37.97
CA GLY A 522 -10.92 -30.52 -38.43
C GLY A 522 -11.56 -29.55 -37.44
N GLU A 523 -11.43 -29.84 -36.14
CA GLU A 523 -11.88 -28.94 -35.06
C GLU A 523 -11.05 -27.67 -35.00
N GLN A 524 -9.71 -27.76 -35.20
CA GLN A 524 -8.83 -26.59 -35.32
C GLN A 524 -9.26 -25.67 -36.48
N GLU A 525 -9.57 -26.26 -37.64
CA GLU A 525 -10.09 -25.51 -38.81
C GLU A 525 -11.42 -24.81 -38.50
N GLN A 526 -12.31 -25.47 -37.79
CA GLN A 526 -13.59 -24.88 -37.37
C GLN A 526 -13.42 -23.71 -36.39
N LEU A 527 -12.52 -23.85 -35.43
CA LEU A 527 -12.21 -22.79 -34.47
C LEU A 527 -11.59 -21.58 -35.15
N ILE A 528 -10.62 -21.81 -36.06
CA ILE A 528 -9.98 -20.71 -36.82
C ILE A 528 -10.99 -19.98 -37.70
N LYS A 529 -11.90 -20.70 -38.41
CA LYS A 529 -12.98 -20.10 -39.18
C LYS A 529 -13.97 -19.30 -38.35
N ALA A 530 -14.12 -19.65 -37.08
CA ALA A 530 -14.90 -18.89 -36.12
C ALA A 530 -14.10 -17.77 -35.44
N ASN A 531 -12.90 -17.44 -35.92
CA ASN A 531 -12.01 -16.42 -35.37
C ASN A 531 -11.58 -16.67 -33.91
N VAL A 532 -11.44 -17.93 -33.51
CA VAL A 532 -10.96 -18.36 -32.20
C VAL A 532 -9.50 -18.76 -32.32
N LEU A 533 -8.62 -18.09 -31.57
CA LEU A 533 -7.24 -18.51 -31.41
C LEU A 533 -7.20 -19.80 -30.63
N THR A 534 -6.71 -20.86 -31.26
CA THR A 534 -6.65 -22.17 -30.61
C THR A 534 -5.22 -22.62 -30.36
N ILE A 535 -5.03 -23.35 -29.24
CA ILE A 535 -3.79 -24.01 -28.86
C ILE A 535 -3.95 -25.52 -29.15
N ALA A 536 -2.93 -26.12 -29.71
CA ALA A 536 -2.92 -27.56 -29.99
C ALA A 536 -1.53 -28.17 -29.69
N GLU A 537 -1.52 -29.49 -29.50
CA GLU A 537 -0.30 -30.24 -29.32
C GLU A 537 0.40 -30.48 -30.68
N ARG A 538 1.59 -29.89 -30.84
CA ARG A 538 2.45 -29.98 -32.01
C ARG A 538 3.90 -29.88 -31.57
N GLU A 539 4.53 -31.00 -31.21
CA GLU A 539 5.87 -30.96 -30.59
C GLU A 539 5.91 -29.99 -29.36
N GLY A 540 4.95 -30.20 -28.43
CA GLY A 540 4.60 -29.31 -27.33
C GLY A 540 3.36 -28.49 -27.64
N LEU A 541 2.89 -27.77 -26.64
CA LEU A 541 1.67 -26.95 -26.75
C LEU A 541 1.98 -25.63 -27.46
N ARG A 542 1.31 -25.43 -28.63
CA ARG A 542 1.58 -24.27 -29.49
C ARG A 542 0.30 -23.61 -29.98
N VAL A 543 0.40 -22.31 -30.21
CA VAL A 543 -0.66 -21.54 -30.90
C VAL A 543 -0.75 -22.01 -32.35
N VAL A 544 -1.95 -22.38 -32.80
CA VAL A 544 -2.17 -22.86 -34.18
C VAL A 544 -2.09 -21.71 -35.16
N LYS A 545 -2.79 -20.61 -34.91
CA LYS A 545 -2.79 -19.39 -35.74
C LYS A 545 -3.00 -18.14 -34.86
N GLY A 546 -2.19 -17.12 -35.05
CA GLY A 546 -2.26 -15.84 -34.31
C GLY A 546 -3.27 -14.87 -34.91
N ILE A 547 -4.57 -15.06 -34.59
CA ILE A 547 -5.69 -14.30 -35.14
C ILE A 547 -6.48 -13.58 -34.04
N GLY A 548 -7.08 -12.45 -34.43
CA GLY A 548 -8.12 -11.75 -33.66
C GLY A 548 -9.53 -12.11 -34.13
N THR A 549 -10.54 -11.42 -33.57
CA THR A 549 -11.97 -11.70 -33.86
C THR A 549 -12.55 -10.92 -35.04
N SER A 550 -11.75 -10.09 -35.72
CA SER A 550 -12.23 -9.22 -36.84
C SER A 550 -12.62 -9.94 -38.13
N GLY A 551 -12.37 -11.23 -38.22
CA GLY A 551 -12.72 -12.04 -39.40
C GLY A 551 -11.65 -12.09 -40.49
N GLU A 552 -11.69 -13.16 -41.33
CA GLU A 552 -10.79 -13.29 -42.47
C GLU A 552 -11.13 -12.26 -43.55
N GLY A 553 -10.10 -11.70 -44.20
CA GLY A 553 -10.24 -10.72 -45.25
C GLY A 553 -10.16 -9.26 -44.79
N THR A 554 -10.10 -8.98 -43.52
CA THR A 554 -9.76 -7.65 -43.00
C THR A 554 -8.26 -7.46 -42.82
N ALA A 555 -7.76 -6.24 -42.97
CA ALA A 555 -6.35 -5.93 -42.74
C ALA A 555 -5.90 -6.25 -41.30
N PHE A 556 -6.83 -6.25 -40.35
CA PHE A 556 -6.58 -6.43 -38.92
C PHE A 556 -6.92 -7.85 -38.41
N SER A 557 -7.13 -8.82 -39.26
CA SER A 557 -7.34 -10.20 -38.84
C SER A 557 -6.14 -10.80 -38.10
N SER A 558 -4.95 -10.29 -38.35
CA SER A 558 -3.69 -10.70 -37.71
C SER A 558 -3.36 -9.77 -36.53
N ILE A 559 -3.08 -10.35 -35.36
CA ILE A 559 -2.69 -9.63 -34.12
C ILE A 559 -1.48 -8.70 -34.35
N PRO A 560 -0.38 -9.13 -35.00
CA PRO A 560 0.76 -8.28 -35.31
C PRO A 560 0.39 -6.98 -36.03
N ILE A 561 -0.51 -7.05 -37.01
CA ILE A 561 -0.89 -5.88 -37.81
C ILE A 561 -1.54 -4.82 -36.90
N ARG A 562 -2.47 -5.22 -36.03
CA ARG A 562 -3.07 -4.29 -35.05
C ARG A 562 -2.03 -3.66 -34.16
N ARG A 563 -1.10 -4.45 -33.61
CA ARG A 563 -0.03 -3.98 -32.74
C ARG A 563 0.96 -3.04 -33.46
N ILE A 564 1.31 -3.29 -34.72
CA ILE A 564 2.16 -2.42 -35.53
C ILE A 564 1.46 -1.05 -35.73
N VAL A 565 0.17 -1.06 -36.05
CA VAL A 565 -0.59 0.19 -36.25
C VAL A 565 -0.70 0.99 -34.97
N ASP A 566 -0.97 0.33 -33.84
CA ASP A 566 -1.01 1.00 -32.54
C ASP A 566 0.37 1.56 -32.15
N TYR A 567 1.44 0.82 -32.40
CA TYR A 567 2.82 1.29 -32.23
C TYR A 567 3.10 2.56 -33.05
N ALA A 568 2.70 2.55 -34.34
CA ALA A 568 2.85 3.71 -35.21
C ALA A 568 2.08 4.93 -34.67
N LYS A 569 0.84 4.73 -34.23
CA LYS A 569 0.01 5.80 -33.65
C LYS A 569 0.67 6.42 -32.41
N TYR A 570 1.12 5.61 -31.46
CA TYR A 570 1.85 6.06 -30.27
C TYR A 570 3.12 6.81 -30.64
N GLY A 571 3.89 6.29 -31.58
CA GLY A 571 5.14 6.88 -32.02
C GLY A 571 4.93 8.24 -32.69
N VAL A 572 3.95 8.35 -33.55
CA VAL A 572 3.60 9.61 -34.24
C VAL A 572 3.14 10.65 -33.23
N ARG A 573 2.26 10.30 -32.29
CA ARG A 573 1.83 11.22 -31.22
C ARG A 573 3.01 11.69 -30.38
N SER A 574 3.82 10.77 -29.88
CA SER A 574 4.99 11.10 -29.07
C SER A 574 5.96 12.03 -29.80
N ALA A 575 6.22 11.78 -31.07
CA ALA A 575 7.07 12.61 -31.91
C ALA A 575 6.44 13.99 -32.19
N ALA A 576 5.14 14.03 -32.51
CA ALA A 576 4.42 15.25 -32.87
C ALA A 576 4.19 16.19 -31.68
N ASN A 577 3.98 15.65 -30.46
CA ASN A 577 3.74 16.44 -29.25
C ASN A 577 4.81 17.50 -28.99
N SER A 578 6.08 17.22 -29.31
CA SER A 578 7.19 18.17 -29.16
C SER A 578 7.12 19.37 -30.11
N TYR A 579 6.22 19.33 -31.11
CA TYR A 579 5.99 20.40 -32.07
C TYR A 579 4.77 21.24 -31.75
N LEU A 580 3.92 20.84 -30.81
CA LEU A 580 2.78 21.63 -30.37
C LEU A 580 3.23 22.97 -29.77
N GLY A 581 2.56 24.05 -30.14
CA GLY A 581 2.92 25.41 -29.72
C GLY A 581 4.07 26.05 -30.52
N ARG A 582 4.68 25.38 -31.49
CA ARG A 582 5.69 25.95 -32.39
C ARG A 582 5.05 26.71 -33.55
N LEU A 583 5.82 27.58 -34.21
CA LEU A 583 5.37 28.33 -35.35
C LEU A 583 5.04 27.42 -36.55
N ASN A 584 3.85 27.56 -37.13
CA ASN A 584 3.44 26.79 -38.30
C ASN A 584 4.06 27.38 -39.57
N ASN A 585 5.30 27.05 -39.86
CA ASN A 585 6.00 27.46 -41.06
C ASN A 585 6.70 26.26 -41.73
N THR A 586 7.17 26.45 -42.98
CA THR A 586 7.79 25.39 -43.80
C THR A 586 8.98 24.73 -43.10
N ARG A 587 9.80 25.50 -42.34
CA ARG A 587 10.97 24.96 -41.60
C ARG A 587 10.53 24.02 -40.48
N VAL A 588 9.53 24.40 -39.69
CA VAL A 588 9.04 23.56 -38.58
C VAL A 588 8.32 22.34 -39.09
N ARG A 589 7.53 22.46 -40.15
CA ARG A 589 6.90 21.29 -40.82
C ARG A 589 7.95 20.32 -41.39
N GLY A 590 9.04 20.86 -41.99
CA GLY A 590 10.18 20.04 -42.46
C GLY A 590 10.89 19.30 -41.32
N ALA A 591 11.05 19.96 -40.16
CA ALA A 591 11.63 19.31 -38.96
C ALA A 591 10.68 18.23 -38.39
N LEU A 592 9.37 18.47 -38.33
CA LEU A 592 8.37 17.47 -37.94
C LEU A 592 8.42 16.26 -38.89
N LYS A 593 8.43 16.53 -40.24
CA LYS A 593 8.56 15.46 -41.25
C LYS A 593 9.81 14.60 -41.01
N ALA A 594 10.96 15.24 -40.80
CA ALA A 594 12.22 14.52 -40.55
C ALA A 594 12.18 13.66 -39.27
N THR A 595 11.53 14.15 -38.21
CA THR A 595 11.34 13.39 -36.95
C THR A 595 10.45 12.17 -37.16
N LEU A 596 9.33 12.33 -37.89
CA LEU A 596 8.41 11.23 -38.22
C LEU A 596 9.05 10.24 -39.19
N ASP A 597 9.80 10.72 -40.17
CA ASP A 597 10.58 9.90 -41.11
C ASP A 597 11.59 9.02 -40.37
N GLY A 598 12.32 9.57 -39.39
CA GLY A 598 13.22 8.81 -38.54
C GLY A 598 12.52 7.74 -37.68
N LEU A 599 11.27 7.95 -37.26
CA LEU A 599 10.45 6.93 -36.60
C LEU A 599 10.09 5.82 -37.56
N LEU A 600 9.56 6.17 -38.74
CA LEU A 600 9.10 5.19 -39.73
C LEU A 600 10.26 4.38 -40.32
N THR A 601 11.43 5.00 -40.54
CA THR A 601 12.65 4.30 -40.93
C THR A 601 13.05 3.24 -39.91
N ARG A 602 13.04 3.59 -38.62
CA ARG A 602 13.30 2.58 -37.56
C ARG A 602 12.28 1.44 -37.57
N MET A 603 11.01 1.73 -37.85
CA MET A 603 10.00 0.67 -37.97
C MET A 603 10.27 -0.25 -39.18
N VAL A 604 10.87 0.27 -40.25
CA VAL A 604 11.35 -0.56 -41.39
C VAL A 604 12.59 -1.38 -40.99
N ASP A 605 13.56 -0.75 -40.33
CA ASP A 605 14.78 -1.43 -39.82
C ASP A 605 14.44 -2.53 -38.80
N ASP A 606 13.42 -2.33 -37.99
CA ASP A 606 12.90 -3.32 -37.03
C ASP A 606 11.97 -4.38 -37.69
N GLU A 607 11.85 -4.38 -39.03
CA GLU A 607 10.98 -5.28 -39.82
C GLU A 607 9.48 -5.19 -39.50
N MET A 608 9.02 -4.10 -38.88
CA MET A 608 7.59 -3.84 -38.64
C MET A 608 6.87 -3.44 -39.92
N LEU A 609 7.57 -2.68 -40.79
CA LEU A 609 7.07 -2.19 -42.07
C LEU A 609 7.94 -2.66 -43.21
N THR A 610 7.33 -2.92 -44.37
CA THR A 610 8.06 -3.13 -45.64
C THR A 610 8.30 -1.82 -46.38
N GLY A 611 7.56 -0.77 -46.05
CA GLY A 611 7.69 0.55 -46.65
C GLY A 611 6.66 1.52 -46.09
N TYR A 612 6.84 2.80 -46.39
CA TYR A 612 5.90 3.86 -46.02
C TYR A 612 5.97 5.05 -46.95
N GLN A 613 4.94 5.88 -46.90
CA GLN A 613 4.92 7.21 -47.52
C GLN A 613 4.51 8.22 -46.46
N LEU A 614 5.17 9.39 -46.41
CA LEU A 614 4.92 10.42 -45.43
C LEU A 614 4.87 11.81 -46.11
N GLU A 615 3.81 12.55 -45.87
CA GLU A 615 3.65 13.92 -46.26
C GLU A 615 3.22 14.79 -45.08
N VAL A 616 3.83 15.98 -44.91
CA VAL A 616 3.51 16.93 -43.85
C VAL A 616 3.25 18.27 -44.51
N THR A 617 2.00 18.69 -44.53
CA THR A 617 1.54 19.88 -45.26
C THR A 617 0.63 20.74 -44.39
N ALA A 618 0.49 21.99 -44.80
CA ALA A 618 -0.57 22.87 -44.32
C ALA A 618 -0.91 23.87 -45.43
N THR A 619 -2.18 24.05 -45.69
CA THR A 619 -2.69 25.16 -46.51
C THR A 619 -2.64 26.46 -45.72
N ARG A 620 -2.76 27.60 -46.39
CA ARG A 620 -2.80 28.89 -45.68
C ARG A 620 -3.95 28.99 -44.68
N ALA A 621 -5.10 28.40 -44.98
CA ALA A 621 -6.22 28.34 -44.03
C ALA A 621 -5.89 27.54 -42.78
N GLN A 622 -5.23 26.39 -42.93
CA GLN A 622 -4.77 25.56 -41.85
C GLN A 622 -3.66 26.24 -41.02
N GLU A 623 -2.74 26.97 -41.67
CA GLU A 623 -1.75 27.77 -40.93
C GLU A 623 -2.39 28.79 -39.99
N ILE A 624 -3.47 29.46 -40.46
CA ILE A 624 -4.25 30.45 -39.69
C ILE A 624 -5.00 29.76 -38.54
N ALA A 625 -5.54 28.56 -38.79
CA ALA A 625 -6.24 27.74 -37.78
C ALA A 625 -5.28 27.06 -36.80
N GLY A 626 -3.95 27.11 -37.02
CA GLY A 626 -2.97 26.43 -36.19
C GLY A 626 -2.85 24.92 -36.45
N GLU A 627 -3.32 24.46 -37.64
CA GLU A 627 -3.35 23.05 -38.01
C GLU A 627 -2.20 22.65 -38.93
N VAL A 628 -1.71 21.42 -38.77
CA VAL A 628 -0.79 20.75 -39.69
C VAL A 628 -1.35 19.38 -40.01
N THR A 629 -1.42 19.04 -41.30
CA THR A 629 -1.86 17.73 -41.77
C THR A 629 -0.66 16.83 -41.99
N VAL A 630 -0.68 15.66 -41.33
CA VAL A 630 0.27 14.56 -41.55
C VAL A 630 -0.47 13.44 -42.27
N ALA A 631 -0.17 13.23 -43.54
CA ALA A 631 -0.66 12.10 -44.31
C ALA A 631 0.38 11.00 -44.35
N MET A 632 -0.01 9.78 -43.90
CA MET A 632 0.91 8.65 -43.79
C MET A 632 0.25 7.39 -44.33
N THR A 633 0.96 6.70 -45.23
CA THR A 633 0.62 5.36 -45.69
C THR A 633 1.70 4.41 -45.21
N ILE A 634 1.34 3.37 -44.48
CA ILE A 634 2.26 2.35 -43.98
C ILE A 634 1.93 0.99 -44.63
N GLN A 635 2.97 0.19 -44.86
CA GLN A 635 2.88 -1.17 -45.37
C GLN A 635 3.41 -2.13 -44.31
N PRO A 636 2.54 -2.69 -43.45
CA PRO A 636 2.98 -3.64 -42.41
C PRO A 636 3.55 -4.92 -43.00
N THR A 637 4.49 -5.53 -42.27
CA THR A 637 5.02 -6.85 -42.57
C THR A 637 4.05 -7.94 -42.17
N PHE A 638 3.76 -8.90 -43.05
CA PHE A 638 2.93 -10.05 -42.76
C PHE A 638 3.74 -11.28 -42.43
N SER A 639 3.25 -12.12 -41.52
CA SER A 639 3.86 -13.41 -41.20
C SER A 639 3.53 -14.48 -42.25
N ILE A 640 4.39 -15.49 -42.40
CA ILE A 640 4.13 -16.68 -43.21
C ILE A 640 3.28 -17.63 -42.38
N ASP A 641 1.99 -17.76 -42.70
CA ASP A 641 1.08 -18.70 -42.05
C ASP A 641 0.97 -20.04 -42.83
N TYR A 642 1.24 -20.04 -44.17
CA TYR A 642 1.08 -21.21 -45.01
C TYR A 642 2.28 -21.36 -45.93
N ILE A 643 2.83 -22.60 -46.02
CA ILE A 643 3.85 -22.98 -47.00
C ILE A 643 3.25 -24.06 -47.92
N ARG A 644 3.13 -23.75 -49.20
CA ARG A 644 2.68 -24.71 -50.22
C ARG A 644 3.88 -25.27 -50.96
N VAL A 645 4.11 -26.58 -50.78
CA VAL A 645 5.17 -27.29 -51.53
C VAL A 645 4.52 -28.08 -52.65
N VAL A 646 5.01 -27.90 -53.86
CA VAL A 646 4.63 -28.71 -55.02
C VAL A 646 5.82 -29.61 -55.36
N MET A 647 5.65 -30.91 -55.20
CA MET A 647 6.64 -31.90 -55.58
C MET A 647 6.18 -32.56 -56.89
N VAL A 648 7.07 -32.57 -57.90
CA VAL A 648 6.85 -33.25 -59.17
C VAL A 648 7.78 -34.47 -59.20
N LEU A 649 7.24 -35.66 -59.24
CA LEU A 649 8.01 -36.90 -59.49
C LEU A 649 8.19 -37.07 -61.01
N LYS A 650 9.41 -37.19 -61.46
CA LYS A 650 9.77 -37.47 -62.85
C LYS A 650 10.08 -38.95 -63.04
#